data_7303606c360d38900a37665d6bba69aa
#
_entry.id   7303606c360d38900a37665d6bba69aa
#
_cell.length_a   1.000
_cell.length_b   1.000
_cell.length_c   1.000
_cell.angle_alpha   90.00
_cell.angle_beta   90.00
_cell.angle_gamma   90.00
#
_symmetry.space_group_name_H-M   'P 1'
#
loop_
_entity.id
_entity.type
_entity.pdbx_description
1 polymer ?
#
loop_
_entity_poly.entity_id
_entity_poly.type
_entity_poly.pdbx_seq_one_letter_code
_entity_poly.pdbx_strand_id
1 'polypeptide(L)'
;MQEEKNVPLQTSQARQAKNVQNISVLEGLMLLWQKKFVIALFVVVALVIGMFFSMWTRPQFTSDALLQVNTKGASSKSTKALGEMGAVLDLASPADAEIELIKSRMVLGYVVEAEHLHIRVAPVGFWNRLLHKEGRLDIDSLRIPEKVRAKKWMAVVTGENTYSVIAPDGKAVLKGDVGSVYSVPYAGDTLAIRVNYMDAKAGEKFVMGLVAPLKAARSLMKSLNVTERGKQTGIIWVRYAHRYPDRAASILNTIAKTYLRQNVEMRSAEAEKTLEFLEGQLPAVKAKLDSAEKILADYRYSIGSVDMTGETKAHLDKEGQLQRQIMQLEQERQAALRLFKEEHPNVQTIVKQQSKLRAELAQLKRNAEKMPLTQQEVGRLQEEVAVNNEVYTNMLNNIQQLRVVRAGEVGNVRIVDFAQAEQSQSKPNKSRIMMASFVLGLIFGVLFVLLMHMFKNGVKSASEIERETGLSVFAKIPQSSNRLLRGHRHLHHGQPFVLQECDDAVCESFRALQTALNFLMPKPEHSVILVMGLIPGAGKSFVSLNLAATMAASGKKVLLIDADMRRGVIHSGCKFGLADVLLGLATLDTATVSKHEDNLFVMNAGKTKLAACELLRGDAMDKLLKEARQKYDLVIVDTPPLNLVTDTELICPLVDYSLYVLHYGRHSMEEIKETIERVKRYSDKPGAIVMNHCEREPGRYGYGDYGKGRYGK
;
A
#
# COMPACT_ATOMS: atom_id res chain seq x y z
N MET A 1 38.97 -26.73 -57.26
CA MET A 1 38.99 -26.82 -55.83
C MET A 1 38.67 -25.43 -55.29
N GLN A 2 37.40 -25.16 -55.09
CA GLN A 2 36.86 -23.92 -54.52
C GLN A 2 35.96 -24.32 -53.38
N GLU A 3 36.34 -23.92 -52.16
CA GLU A 3 35.51 -24.04 -50.96
C GLU A 3 34.50 -22.89 -50.94
N GLU A 4 33.23 -23.22 -51.09
CA GLU A 4 32.10 -22.34 -50.79
C GLU A 4 31.92 -22.23 -49.30
N LYS A 5 32.06 -21.01 -48.75
CA LYS A 5 31.72 -20.70 -47.36
C LYS A 5 30.21 -20.44 -47.26
N ASN A 6 29.50 -21.36 -46.66
CA ASN A 6 28.15 -21.20 -46.16
C ASN A 6 28.12 -20.17 -45.03
N VAL A 7 27.36 -19.08 -45.26
CA VAL A 7 26.98 -18.09 -44.24
C VAL A 7 25.56 -18.42 -43.80
N PRO A 8 25.29 -18.63 -42.51
CA PRO A 8 23.94 -18.99 -42.03
C PRO A 8 23.03 -17.75 -41.97
N LEU A 9 21.93 -17.83 -42.71
CA LEU A 9 20.75 -16.97 -42.67
C LEU A 9 19.94 -17.26 -41.36
N GLN A 10 20.39 -16.76 -40.25
CA GLN A 10 19.57 -16.73 -39.04
C GLN A 10 20.02 -15.56 -38.17
N THR A 11 19.39 -14.40 -38.29
CA THR A 11 19.37 -13.34 -37.26
C THR A 11 18.47 -12.14 -37.61
N SER A 12 17.43 -12.29 -38.43
CA SER A 12 16.50 -11.18 -38.72
C SER A 12 15.18 -11.20 -37.93
N GLN A 13 14.84 -12.30 -37.25
CA GLN A 13 13.58 -12.39 -36.49
C GLN A 13 13.68 -12.08 -35.00
N ALA A 14 14.88 -11.91 -34.43
CA ALA A 14 15.08 -11.63 -33.00
C ALA A 14 15.20 -10.13 -32.65
N ARG A 15 15.09 -9.21 -33.64
CA ARG A 15 15.17 -7.75 -33.43
C ARG A 15 13.83 -7.00 -33.46
N GLN A 16 12.71 -7.69 -33.66
CA GLN A 16 11.38 -7.05 -33.70
C GLN A 16 10.64 -6.92 -32.37
N ALA A 17 11.20 -7.39 -31.28
CA ALA A 17 10.54 -7.33 -29.99
C ALA A 17 11.35 -6.53 -28.96
N LYS A 18 11.69 -5.26 -29.23
CA LYS A 18 12.12 -4.29 -28.18
C LYS A 18 12.18 -2.86 -28.74
N ASN A 19 11.02 -2.29 -29.01
CA ASN A 19 10.86 -0.83 -29.00
C ASN A 19 9.75 -0.46 -28.01
N VAL A 20 9.94 -0.85 -26.76
CA VAL A 20 9.39 -0.07 -25.64
C VAL A 20 10.17 1.24 -25.70
N GLN A 21 9.53 2.33 -26.10
CA GLN A 21 10.09 3.67 -26.03
C GLN A 21 10.62 3.86 -24.61
N ASN A 22 11.94 3.81 -24.44
CA ASN A 22 12.59 4.24 -23.21
C ASN A 22 12.34 5.74 -23.10
N ILE A 23 11.25 6.12 -22.43
CA ILE A 23 11.04 7.51 -22.02
C ILE A 23 12.25 7.87 -21.20
N SER A 24 13.07 8.81 -21.65
CA SER A 24 14.20 9.27 -20.85
C SER A 24 13.63 9.78 -19.52
N VAL A 25 14.32 9.50 -18.42
CA VAL A 25 13.88 9.91 -17.07
C VAL A 25 13.59 11.41 -17.04
N LEU A 26 14.33 12.19 -17.85
CA LEU A 26 14.17 13.63 -17.98
C LEU A 26 12.85 14.02 -18.67
N GLU A 27 12.43 13.29 -19.70
CA GLU A 27 11.14 13.51 -20.41
C GLU A 27 9.96 13.15 -19.50
N GLY A 28 10.08 12.08 -18.73
CA GLY A 28 9.09 11.71 -17.72
C GLY A 28 8.91 12.79 -16.65
N LEU A 29 10.02 13.36 -16.16
CA LEU A 29 10.00 14.47 -15.20
C LEU A 29 9.38 15.75 -15.78
N MET A 30 9.72 16.12 -17.02
CA MET A 30 9.11 17.28 -17.70
C MET A 30 7.61 17.09 -17.90
N LEU A 31 7.17 15.89 -18.26
CA LEU A 31 5.74 15.56 -18.42
C LEU A 31 4.96 15.69 -17.12
N LEU A 32 5.53 15.19 -16.00
CA LEU A 32 4.94 15.33 -14.67
C LEU A 32 4.86 16.80 -14.25
N TRP A 33 5.89 17.60 -14.55
CA TRP A 33 5.91 19.03 -14.26
C TRP A 33 4.85 19.81 -15.05
N GLN A 34 4.66 19.49 -16.33
CA GLN A 34 3.62 20.11 -17.18
C GLN A 34 2.20 19.81 -16.66
N LYS A 35 2.00 18.62 -16.05
CA LYS A 35 0.70 18.16 -15.54
C LYS A 35 0.57 18.27 -14.02
N LYS A 36 1.43 19.06 -13.36
CA LYS A 36 1.45 19.24 -11.90
C LYS A 36 0.08 19.57 -11.29
N PHE A 37 -0.78 20.34 -11.99
CA PHE A 37 -2.11 20.67 -11.51
C PHE A 37 -3.06 19.45 -11.46
N VAL A 38 -2.89 18.49 -12.38
CA VAL A 38 -3.66 17.23 -12.36
C VAL A 38 -3.23 16.39 -11.16
N ILE A 39 -1.92 16.26 -10.91
CA ILE A 39 -1.39 15.54 -9.76
C ILE A 39 -1.86 16.22 -8.47
N ALA A 40 -1.76 17.55 -8.39
CA ALA A 40 -2.23 18.33 -7.23
C ALA A 40 -3.72 18.10 -6.96
N LEU A 41 -4.56 18.02 -8.00
CA LEU A 41 -5.98 17.72 -7.87
C LEU A 41 -6.22 16.36 -7.21
N PHE A 42 -5.50 15.31 -7.67
CA PHE A 42 -5.60 13.97 -7.07
C PHE A 42 -5.16 13.95 -5.62
N VAL A 43 -4.09 14.67 -5.27
CA VAL A 43 -3.62 14.81 -3.89
C VAL A 43 -4.66 15.51 -3.03
N VAL A 44 -5.25 16.61 -3.50
CA VAL A 44 -6.30 17.35 -2.76
C VAL A 44 -7.51 16.45 -2.53
N VAL A 45 -7.99 15.76 -3.57
CA VAL A 45 -9.13 14.82 -3.44
C VAL A 45 -8.82 13.71 -2.44
N ALA A 46 -7.62 13.11 -2.50
CA ALA A 46 -7.21 12.08 -1.56
C ALA A 46 -7.13 12.60 -0.12
N LEU A 47 -6.64 13.82 0.09
CA LEU A 47 -6.60 14.47 1.40
C LEU A 47 -8.00 14.75 1.95
N VAL A 48 -8.93 15.20 1.11
CA VAL A 48 -10.35 15.41 1.51
C VAL A 48 -10.99 14.07 1.92
N ILE A 49 -10.76 13.01 1.15
CA ILE A 49 -11.22 11.65 1.49
C ILE A 49 -10.60 11.17 2.80
N GLY A 50 -9.29 11.38 2.99
CA GLY A 50 -8.58 11.03 4.22
C GLY A 50 -9.08 11.81 5.44
N MET A 51 -9.35 13.08 5.28
CA MET A 51 -9.96 13.92 6.32
C MET A 51 -11.36 13.44 6.68
N PHE A 52 -12.19 13.16 5.68
CA PHE A 52 -13.54 12.60 5.90
C PHE A 52 -13.47 11.23 6.60
N PHE A 53 -12.58 10.35 6.17
CA PHE A 53 -12.34 9.05 6.80
C PHE A 53 -11.88 9.20 8.26
N SER A 54 -10.96 10.14 8.52
CA SER A 54 -10.49 10.46 9.88
C SER A 54 -11.61 11.00 10.78
N MET A 55 -12.53 11.81 10.21
CA MET A 55 -13.71 12.29 10.94
C MET A 55 -14.77 11.21 11.12
N TRP A 56 -14.87 10.25 10.22
CA TRP A 56 -15.83 9.14 10.31
C TRP A 56 -15.42 8.09 11.35
N THR A 57 -14.11 7.94 11.60
CA THR A 57 -13.59 6.94 12.51
C THR A 57 -13.75 7.39 13.96
N ARG A 58 -14.37 6.54 14.78
CA ARG A 58 -14.61 6.83 16.20
C ARG A 58 -13.30 6.96 16.97
N PRO A 59 -13.17 7.95 17.87
CA PRO A 59 -12.02 8.07 18.75
C PRO A 59 -11.94 6.86 19.69
N GLN A 60 -10.74 6.36 19.93
CA GLN A 60 -10.45 5.31 20.88
C GLN A 60 -9.35 5.78 21.82
N PHE A 61 -9.54 5.50 23.10
CA PHE A 61 -8.60 5.77 24.17
C PHE A 61 -7.96 4.45 24.56
N THR A 62 -6.66 4.42 24.70
CA THR A 62 -5.92 3.21 25.09
C THR A 62 -5.46 3.39 26.52
N SER A 63 -5.89 2.48 27.40
CA SER A 63 -5.34 2.35 28.73
C SER A 63 -4.36 1.19 28.77
N ASP A 64 -3.42 1.23 29.69
CA ASP A 64 -2.43 0.18 29.89
C ASP A 64 -2.29 -0.17 31.38
N ALA A 65 -1.92 -1.42 31.64
CA ALA A 65 -1.61 -1.94 32.96
C ALA A 65 -0.31 -2.75 32.89
N LEU A 66 0.48 -2.72 33.94
CA LEU A 66 1.73 -3.45 34.07
C LEU A 66 1.62 -4.54 35.13
N LEU A 67 1.93 -5.76 34.74
CA LEU A 67 2.01 -6.93 35.62
C LEU A 67 3.46 -7.42 35.64
N GLN A 68 3.95 -7.81 36.80
CA GLN A 68 5.26 -8.43 36.94
C GLN A 68 5.10 -9.88 37.33
N VAL A 69 5.74 -10.77 36.61
CA VAL A 69 5.87 -12.20 36.91
C VAL A 69 7.21 -12.43 37.57
N ASN A 70 7.20 -12.98 38.77
CA ASN A 70 8.42 -13.29 39.51
C ASN A 70 8.96 -14.66 39.07
N THR A 71 10.02 -14.66 38.26
CA THR A 71 10.66 -15.88 37.73
C THR A 71 11.66 -16.53 38.68
N LYS A 72 11.88 -15.96 39.87
CA LYS A 72 12.93 -16.43 40.81
C LYS A 72 12.74 -17.83 41.37
N GLY A 73 11.62 -18.50 41.12
CA GLY A 73 11.33 -19.83 41.68
C GLY A 73 11.65 -21.03 40.79
N ALA A 74 11.70 -20.89 39.49
CA ALA A 74 11.75 -22.04 38.57
C ALA A 74 13.06 -22.20 37.78
N SER A 75 13.92 -21.19 37.66
CA SER A 75 15.05 -21.22 36.73
C SER A 75 16.43 -20.95 37.32
N SER A 76 16.56 -20.69 38.64
CA SER A 76 17.85 -20.22 39.19
C SER A 76 18.91 -21.30 39.40
N LYS A 77 18.56 -22.59 39.37
CA LYS A 77 19.54 -23.68 39.51
C LYS A 77 19.90 -24.40 38.20
N SER A 78 18.97 -24.54 37.25
CA SER A 78 19.22 -25.26 36.02
C SER A 78 19.78 -24.37 34.90
N THR A 79 19.50 -23.07 34.89
CA THR A 79 20.00 -22.15 33.85
C THR A 79 21.44 -21.68 34.08
N LYS A 80 21.93 -21.69 35.31
CA LYS A 80 23.35 -21.39 35.59
C LYS A 80 24.30 -22.49 35.10
N ALA A 81 23.81 -23.72 34.95
CA ALA A 81 24.61 -24.84 34.42
C ALA A 81 24.68 -24.87 32.88
N LEU A 82 23.80 -24.17 32.19
CA LEU A 82 23.70 -24.19 30.74
C LEU A 82 24.38 -23.00 30.02
N GLY A 83 25.09 -22.12 30.75
CA GLY A 83 25.97 -21.09 30.21
C GLY A 83 25.37 -20.32 29.00
N GLU A 84 26.25 -19.80 28.18
CA GLU A 84 25.92 -18.99 26.98
C GLU A 84 25.08 -19.73 25.91
N MET A 85 24.90 -21.04 26.01
CA MET A 85 24.17 -21.85 25.03
C MET A 85 22.64 -21.82 25.21
N GLY A 86 22.15 -21.38 26.36
CA GLY A 86 20.71 -21.10 26.58
C GLY A 86 20.20 -19.89 25.82
N ALA A 87 21.08 -19.01 25.37
CA ALA A 87 20.72 -17.82 24.58
C ALA A 87 20.50 -18.12 23.08
N VAL A 88 20.92 -19.27 22.59
CA VAL A 88 20.80 -19.66 21.17
C VAL A 88 19.56 -20.52 20.91
N LEU A 89 19.07 -21.22 21.94
CA LEU A 89 17.77 -21.88 21.87
C LEU A 89 16.72 -20.90 22.37
N ASP A 90 15.83 -20.49 21.50
CA ASP A 90 14.66 -19.62 21.73
C ASP A 90 13.68 -20.35 22.68
N LEU A 91 14.09 -20.52 23.93
CA LEU A 91 13.26 -21.12 24.97
C LEU A 91 12.19 -20.07 25.32
N ALA A 92 10.93 -20.44 25.10
CA ALA A 92 9.75 -19.64 25.42
C ALA A 92 9.94 -18.95 26.78
N SER A 93 9.78 -17.63 26.81
CA SER A 93 9.86 -16.84 28.04
C SER A 93 8.81 -17.37 29.03
N PRO A 94 9.12 -17.47 30.33
CA PRO A 94 8.09 -17.74 31.33
C PRO A 94 6.90 -16.79 31.27
N ALA A 95 7.10 -15.59 30.74
CA ALA A 95 6.04 -14.61 30.48
C ALA A 95 5.08 -15.04 29.37
N ASP A 96 5.51 -15.85 28.38
CA ASP A 96 4.64 -16.26 27.26
C ASP A 96 3.49 -17.15 27.74
N ALA A 97 3.75 -18.07 28.66
CA ALA A 97 2.70 -18.88 29.27
C ALA A 97 1.69 -18.03 30.03
N GLU A 98 2.15 -17.04 30.78
CA GLU A 98 1.28 -16.13 31.54
C GLU A 98 0.49 -15.18 30.63
N ILE A 99 1.06 -14.76 29.49
CA ILE A 99 0.35 -13.99 28.47
C ILE A 99 -0.85 -14.78 27.91
N GLU A 100 -0.68 -16.07 27.65
CA GLU A 100 -1.78 -16.91 27.17
C GLU A 100 -2.83 -17.19 28.27
N LEU A 101 -2.40 -17.28 29.55
CA LEU A 101 -3.32 -17.40 30.68
C LEU A 101 -4.18 -16.15 30.88
N ILE A 102 -3.61 -14.94 30.73
CA ILE A 102 -4.36 -13.68 30.77
C ILE A 102 -5.43 -13.65 29.65
N LYS A 103 -5.11 -14.16 28.47
CA LYS A 103 -6.05 -14.25 27.34
C LYS A 103 -7.01 -15.44 27.42
N SER A 104 -6.91 -16.26 28.45
CA SER A 104 -7.73 -17.46 28.58
C SER A 104 -9.22 -17.12 28.70
N ARG A 105 -10.06 -18.09 28.32
CA ARG A 105 -11.52 -17.96 28.46
C ARG A 105 -11.96 -17.89 29.93
N MET A 106 -11.19 -18.44 30.81
CA MET A 106 -11.47 -18.45 32.25
C MET A 106 -11.36 -17.03 32.82
N VAL A 107 -10.28 -16.29 32.50
CA VAL A 107 -10.10 -14.90 32.91
C VAL A 107 -11.10 -13.99 32.18
N LEU A 108 -11.11 -14.02 30.83
CA LEU A 108 -11.92 -13.10 30.02
C LEU A 108 -13.41 -13.37 30.13
N GLY A 109 -13.82 -14.61 30.38
CA GLY A 109 -15.22 -14.96 30.62
C GLY A 109 -15.79 -14.30 31.84
N TYR A 110 -15.04 -14.37 32.96
CA TYR A 110 -15.41 -13.68 34.20
C TYR A 110 -15.47 -12.16 34.02
N VAL A 111 -14.49 -11.58 33.32
CA VAL A 111 -14.46 -10.14 33.02
C VAL A 111 -15.66 -9.71 32.17
N VAL A 112 -16.07 -10.51 31.19
CA VAL A 112 -17.26 -10.24 30.36
C VAL A 112 -18.53 -10.19 31.21
N GLU A 113 -18.64 -11.04 32.22
CA GLU A 113 -19.79 -11.05 33.14
C GLU A 113 -19.72 -9.86 34.10
N ALA A 114 -18.56 -9.65 34.74
CA ALA A 114 -18.35 -8.60 35.75
C ALA A 114 -18.50 -7.17 35.15
N GLU A 115 -18.04 -6.95 33.94
CA GLU A 115 -18.11 -5.66 33.23
C GLU A 115 -19.29 -5.58 32.24
N HIS A 116 -20.18 -6.57 32.24
CA HIS A 116 -21.39 -6.65 31.41
C HIS A 116 -21.14 -6.48 29.89
N LEU A 117 -19.99 -6.93 29.41
CA LEU A 117 -19.56 -6.77 27.99
C LEU A 117 -20.39 -7.59 27.01
N HIS A 118 -21.23 -8.49 27.48
CA HIS A 118 -22.22 -9.22 26.69
C HIS A 118 -23.43 -8.35 26.30
N ILE A 119 -23.61 -7.17 26.91
CA ILE A 119 -24.63 -6.18 26.57
C ILE A 119 -24.02 -5.21 25.55
N ARG A 120 -24.60 -5.13 24.38
CA ARG A 120 -24.18 -4.16 23.35
C ARG A 120 -25.18 -3.03 23.26
N VAL A 121 -24.67 -1.80 23.36
CA VAL A 121 -25.42 -0.58 23.16
C VAL A 121 -24.72 0.24 22.06
N ALA A 122 -25.49 0.67 21.07
CA ALA A 122 -24.97 1.48 19.99
C ALA A 122 -25.92 2.65 19.65
N PRO A 123 -25.44 3.89 19.63
CA PRO A 123 -26.25 5.04 19.27
C PRO A 123 -26.64 4.99 17.77
N VAL A 124 -27.84 5.50 17.46
CA VAL A 124 -28.40 5.59 16.13
C VAL A 124 -28.35 7.04 15.66
N GLY A 125 -27.72 7.30 14.51
CA GLY A 125 -27.67 8.63 13.92
C GLY A 125 -26.42 8.84 13.07
N PHE A 126 -26.60 9.18 11.80
CA PHE A 126 -25.50 9.42 10.88
C PHE A 126 -24.68 10.67 11.25
N TRP A 127 -25.39 11.79 11.51
CA TRP A 127 -24.77 13.08 11.81
C TRP A 127 -24.10 13.10 13.20
N ASN A 128 -24.75 12.50 14.19
CA ASN A 128 -24.17 12.38 15.53
C ASN A 128 -22.88 11.52 15.50
N ARG A 129 -22.89 10.49 14.65
CA ARG A 129 -21.70 9.65 14.43
C ARG A 129 -20.56 10.42 13.79
N LEU A 130 -20.84 11.21 12.75
CA LEU A 130 -19.83 11.99 12.02
C LEU A 130 -19.21 13.08 12.89
N LEU A 131 -20.01 13.73 13.73
CA LEU A 131 -19.56 14.81 14.61
C LEU A 131 -19.04 14.32 15.97
N HIS A 132 -19.01 13.00 16.21
CA HIS A 132 -18.65 12.37 17.49
C HIS A 132 -19.45 12.93 18.71
N LYS A 133 -20.62 13.48 18.47
CA LYS A 133 -21.56 14.01 19.48
C LYS A 133 -22.62 12.96 19.87
N GLU A 134 -22.22 11.68 19.86
CA GLU A 134 -23.12 10.58 20.25
C GLU A 134 -23.19 10.54 21.78
N GLY A 135 -24.38 10.46 22.32
CA GLY A 135 -24.59 10.23 23.76
C GLY A 135 -24.06 8.89 24.23
N ARG A 136 -23.95 8.72 25.52
CA ARG A 136 -23.53 7.48 26.21
C ARG A 136 -24.69 6.92 27.01
N LEU A 137 -24.90 5.61 26.89
CA LEU A 137 -25.86 4.83 27.67
C LEU A 137 -25.20 3.54 28.12
N ASP A 138 -24.99 3.38 29.44
CA ASP A 138 -24.42 2.19 30.05
C ASP A 138 -25.51 1.39 30.74
N ILE A 139 -25.61 0.10 30.39
CA ILE A 139 -26.62 -0.84 30.91
C ILE A 139 -25.90 -1.93 31.69
N ASP A 140 -26.20 -2.07 32.99
CA ASP A 140 -25.63 -3.10 33.85
C ASP A 140 -26.37 -4.44 33.77
N SER A 141 -27.68 -4.39 33.58
CA SER A 141 -28.49 -5.59 33.51
C SER A 141 -29.48 -5.47 32.37
N LEU A 142 -29.51 -6.47 31.50
CA LEU A 142 -30.45 -6.57 30.40
C LEU A 142 -30.88 -8.03 30.23
N ARG A 143 -32.14 -8.30 30.48
CA ARG A 143 -32.78 -9.58 30.20
C ARG A 143 -33.79 -9.38 29.09
N ILE A 144 -33.61 -10.08 27.99
CA ILE A 144 -34.53 -10.06 26.85
C ILE A 144 -35.10 -11.47 26.67
N PRO A 145 -36.43 -11.62 26.47
CA PRO A 145 -37.05 -12.89 26.22
C PRO A 145 -36.42 -13.61 25.03
N GLU A 146 -36.18 -14.92 25.15
CA GLU A 146 -35.47 -15.72 24.13
C GLU A 146 -36.10 -15.62 22.74
N LYS A 147 -37.45 -15.67 22.65
CA LYS A 147 -38.19 -15.60 21.39
C LYS A 147 -37.94 -14.32 20.56
N VAL A 148 -37.49 -13.23 21.20
CA VAL A 148 -37.27 -11.93 20.59
C VAL A 148 -35.82 -11.41 20.77
N ARG A 149 -34.94 -12.24 21.30
CA ARG A 149 -33.54 -11.90 21.61
C ARG A 149 -32.74 -11.49 20.37
N ALA A 150 -33.01 -12.09 19.22
CA ALA A 150 -32.31 -11.77 17.96
C ALA A 150 -32.82 -10.49 17.27
N LYS A 151 -33.96 -9.93 17.73
CA LYS A 151 -34.54 -8.74 17.13
C LYS A 151 -33.90 -7.47 17.71
N LYS A 152 -34.01 -6.36 16.95
CA LYS A 152 -33.45 -5.07 17.36
C LYS A 152 -34.34 -4.40 18.40
N TRP A 153 -33.79 -4.17 19.57
CA TRP A 153 -34.40 -3.39 20.64
C TRP A 153 -33.81 -1.98 20.65
N MET A 154 -34.61 -0.97 21.00
CA MET A 154 -34.14 0.40 21.06
C MET A 154 -34.46 1.01 22.44
N ALA A 155 -33.50 1.77 22.96
CA ALA A 155 -33.75 2.69 24.05
C ALA A 155 -33.78 4.12 23.50
N VAL A 156 -34.77 4.90 23.90
CA VAL A 156 -34.94 6.30 23.52
C VAL A 156 -34.89 7.15 24.78
N VAL A 157 -34.02 8.14 24.79
CA VAL A 157 -33.89 9.10 25.88
C VAL A 157 -35.10 10.03 25.86
N THR A 158 -35.84 10.14 26.96
CA THR A 158 -37.04 10.97 27.07
C THR A 158 -36.80 12.23 27.89
N GLY A 159 -35.77 12.23 28.76
CA GLY A 159 -35.37 13.37 29.59
C GLY A 159 -33.97 13.19 30.12
N GLU A 160 -33.46 14.04 31.01
CA GLU A 160 -32.08 13.99 31.52
C GLU A 160 -31.75 12.65 32.19
N ASN A 161 -32.70 12.08 32.95
CA ASN A 161 -32.51 10.82 33.67
C ASN A 161 -33.56 9.76 33.30
N THR A 162 -34.38 10.00 32.27
CA THR A 162 -35.49 9.14 31.90
C THR A 162 -35.32 8.55 30.51
N TYR A 163 -35.67 7.27 30.35
CA TYR A 163 -35.61 6.58 29.08
C TYR A 163 -36.86 5.73 28.81
N SER A 164 -37.10 5.41 27.56
CA SER A 164 -38.17 4.51 27.14
C SER A 164 -37.58 3.40 26.28
N VAL A 165 -37.97 2.14 26.57
CA VAL A 165 -37.59 0.96 25.79
C VAL A 165 -38.64 0.68 24.74
N ILE A 166 -38.22 0.62 23.49
CA ILE A 166 -39.05 0.33 22.32
C ILE A 166 -38.77 -1.11 21.87
N ALA A 167 -39.79 -1.89 21.79
CA ALA A 167 -39.74 -3.26 21.27
C ALA A 167 -39.57 -3.31 19.73
N PRO A 168 -39.23 -4.47 19.17
CA PRO A 168 -39.06 -4.63 17.71
C PRO A 168 -40.31 -4.35 16.86
N ASP A 169 -41.49 -4.33 17.48
CA ASP A 169 -42.77 -3.97 16.86
C ASP A 169 -43.04 -2.45 16.86
N GLY A 170 -42.09 -1.66 17.36
CA GLY A 170 -42.19 -0.20 17.40
C GLY A 170 -42.96 0.37 18.60
N LYS A 171 -43.49 -0.48 19.50
CA LYS A 171 -44.22 -0.05 20.68
C LYS A 171 -43.31 0.24 21.85
N ALA A 172 -43.57 1.29 22.60
CA ALA A 172 -42.92 1.56 23.88
C ALA A 172 -43.46 0.57 24.93
N VAL A 173 -42.57 -0.28 25.45
CA VAL A 173 -42.93 -1.35 26.41
C VAL A 173 -42.65 -0.94 27.83
N LEU A 174 -41.66 -0.09 28.05
CA LEU A 174 -41.17 0.27 29.38
C LEU A 174 -40.70 1.73 29.37
N LYS A 175 -40.99 2.45 30.44
CA LYS A 175 -40.38 3.73 30.80
C LYS A 175 -39.67 3.57 32.14
N GLY A 176 -38.47 4.11 32.25
CA GLY A 176 -37.67 3.95 33.47
C GLY A 176 -36.74 5.13 33.69
N ASP A 177 -36.22 5.18 34.90
CA ASP A 177 -35.25 6.16 35.37
C ASP A 177 -33.88 5.48 35.54
N VAL A 178 -32.80 6.26 35.36
CA VAL A 178 -31.43 5.83 35.56
C VAL A 178 -31.23 5.37 37.02
N GLY A 179 -30.52 4.27 37.21
CA GLY A 179 -30.19 3.68 38.51
C GLY A 179 -31.18 2.63 39.02
N SER A 180 -32.42 2.62 38.50
CA SER A 180 -33.48 1.71 38.97
C SER A 180 -33.63 0.49 38.04
N VAL A 181 -34.03 -0.65 38.65
CA VAL A 181 -34.34 -1.89 37.91
C VAL A 181 -35.82 -1.88 37.50
N TYR A 182 -36.09 -2.00 36.26
CA TYR A 182 -37.46 -2.15 35.75
C TYR A 182 -37.66 -3.51 35.09
N SER A 183 -38.78 -4.13 35.37
CA SER A 183 -39.14 -5.41 34.78
C SER A 183 -40.60 -5.39 34.31
N VAL A 184 -40.84 -5.87 33.09
CA VAL A 184 -42.18 -5.90 32.50
C VAL A 184 -42.35 -7.24 31.77
N PRO A 185 -43.52 -7.90 31.93
CA PRO A 185 -43.80 -9.12 31.18
C PRO A 185 -43.96 -8.79 29.69
N TYR A 186 -43.23 -9.52 28.83
CA TYR A 186 -43.25 -9.35 27.37
C TYR A 186 -43.04 -10.70 26.66
N ALA A 187 -43.86 -11.01 25.67
CA ALA A 187 -43.76 -12.22 24.82
C ALA A 187 -43.70 -13.56 25.59
N GLY A 188 -44.32 -13.64 26.80
CA GLY A 188 -44.36 -14.84 27.64
C GLY A 188 -43.17 -15.07 28.58
N ASP A 189 -42.27 -14.06 28.69
CA ASP A 189 -41.14 -13.99 29.64
C ASP A 189 -41.01 -12.56 30.16
N THR A 190 -39.99 -12.25 30.97
CA THR A 190 -39.76 -10.96 31.56
C THR A 190 -38.67 -10.19 30.82
N LEU A 191 -38.97 -9.00 30.34
CA LEU A 191 -38.00 -8.00 29.96
C LEU A 191 -37.54 -7.24 31.19
N ALA A 192 -36.27 -7.29 31.54
CA ALA A 192 -35.71 -6.51 32.62
C ALA A 192 -34.51 -5.70 32.17
N ILE A 193 -34.42 -4.45 32.63
CA ILE A 193 -33.33 -3.53 32.28
C ILE A 193 -32.96 -2.68 33.53
N ARG A 194 -31.67 -2.44 33.67
CA ARG A 194 -31.10 -1.44 34.58
C ARG A 194 -30.09 -0.60 33.82
N VAL A 195 -30.36 0.68 33.68
CA VAL A 195 -29.44 1.66 33.15
C VAL A 195 -28.66 2.26 34.30
N ASN A 196 -27.35 2.14 34.31
CA ASN A 196 -26.49 2.65 35.36
C ASN A 196 -26.05 4.09 35.13
N TYR A 197 -25.75 4.43 33.84
CA TYR A 197 -25.27 5.76 33.47
C TYR A 197 -25.86 6.19 32.15
N MET A 198 -26.26 7.44 32.05
CA MET A 198 -26.79 8.05 30.83
C MET A 198 -26.28 9.48 30.69
N ASP A 199 -25.64 9.77 29.57
CA ASP A 199 -25.22 11.11 29.12
C ASP A 199 -25.63 11.25 27.65
N ALA A 200 -26.88 11.62 27.44
CA ALA A 200 -27.46 11.70 26.11
C ALA A 200 -28.61 12.70 26.09
N LYS A 201 -28.83 13.35 24.95
CA LYS A 201 -29.88 14.35 24.80
C LYS A 201 -31.24 13.67 24.60
N ALA A 202 -32.30 14.36 25.05
CA ALA A 202 -33.66 13.90 24.83
C ALA A 202 -33.91 13.69 23.32
N GLY A 203 -34.52 12.57 22.96
CA GLY A 203 -34.76 12.15 21.58
C GLY A 203 -33.66 11.27 20.97
N GLU A 204 -32.47 11.11 21.61
CA GLU A 204 -31.45 10.20 21.13
C GLU A 204 -31.88 8.74 21.26
N LYS A 205 -31.53 7.95 20.26
CA LYS A 205 -31.93 6.53 20.13
C LYS A 205 -30.69 5.64 20.20
N PHE A 206 -30.78 4.56 20.96
CA PHE A 206 -29.76 3.54 21.11
C PHE A 206 -30.33 2.18 20.72
N VAL A 207 -29.63 1.45 19.86
CA VAL A 207 -29.91 0.04 19.63
C VAL A 207 -29.20 -0.77 20.69
N MET A 208 -29.93 -1.66 21.34
CA MET A 208 -29.40 -2.54 22.36
C MET A 208 -29.66 -4.01 22.04
N GLY A 209 -28.83 -4.89 22.52
CA GLY A 209 -28.95 -6.31 22.29
C GLY A 209 -27.97 -7.12 23.14
N LEU A 210 -28.24 -8.41 23.24
CA LEU A 210 -27.40 -9.37 23.96
C LEU A 210 -26.55 -10.18 22.99
N VAL A 211 -25.30 -10.34 23.31
CA VAL A 211 -24.34 -11.18 22.60
C VAL A 211 -24.02 -12.37 23.51
N ALA A 212 -23.86 -13.57 22.95
CA ALA A 212 -23.43 -14.71 23.73
C ALA A 212 -22.12 -14.41 24.47
N PRO A 213 -22.00 -14.69 25.76
CA PRO A 213 -20.81 -14.36 26.57
C PRO A 213 -19.51 -14.87 25.95
N LEU A 214 -19.53 -16.07 25.38
CA LEU A 214 -18.39 -16.66 24.69
C LEU A 214 -17.95 -15.82 23.45
N LYS A 215 -18.91 -15.23 22.73
CA LYS A 215 -18.62 -14.35 21.58
C LYS A 215 -18.06 -13.01 22.05
N ALA A 216 -18.55 -12.49 23.17
CA ALA A 216 -18.03 -11.28 23.79
C ALA A 216 -16.58 -11.49 24.29
N ALA A 217 -16.29 -12.62 24.95
CA ALA A 217 -14.95 -12.98 25.41
C ALA A 217 -13.96 -13.12 24.25
N ARG A 218 -14.37 -13.75 23.14
CA ARG A 218 -13.53 -13.83 21.92
C ARG A 218 -13.28 -12.44 21.30
N SER A 219 -14.26 -11.55 21.36
CA SER A 219 -14.09 -10.17 20.86
C SER A 219 -13.12 -9.39 21.74
N LEU A 220 -13.22 -9.54 23.06
CA LEU A 220 -12.31 -8.94 24.04
C LEU A 220 -10.88 -9.45 23.81
N MET A 221 -10.70 -10.77 23.68
CA MET A 221 -9.40 -11.39 23.41
C MET A 221 -8.70 -10.81 22.16
N LYS A 222 -9.45 -10.56 21.08
CA LYS A 222 -8.92 -9.98 19.83
C LYS A 222 -8.52 -8.51 19.98
N SER A 223 -9.18 -7.76 20.82
CA SER A 223 -8.92 -6.34 21.07
C SER A 223 -7.89 -6.08 22.16
N LEU A 224 -7.60 -7.11 22.97
CA LEU A 224 -6.61 -7.05 24.04
C LEU A 224 -5.20 -7.28 23.46
N ASN A 225 -4.29 -6.34 23.72
CA ASN A 225 -2.89 -6.48 23.34
C ASN A 225 -2.07 -6.77 24.61
N VAL A 226 -1.56 -7.99 24.73
CA VAL A 226 -0.73 -8.45 25.84
C VAL A 226 0.62 -8.82 25.30
N THR A 227 1.68 -8.16 25.77
CA THR A 227 3.06 -8.35 25.32
C THR A 227 4.04 -8.24 26.48
N GLU A 228 5.14 -8.93 26.43
CA GLU A 228 6.24 -8.71 27.36
C GLU A 228 6.98 -7.42 27.02
N ARG A 229 7.28 -6.59 28.02
CA ARG A 229 8.02 -5.33 27.86
C ARG A 229 9.53 -5.58 28.01
N GLY A 230 10.22 -5.76 26.92
CA GLY A 230 11.63 -6.17 26.86
C GLY A 230 11.76 -7.68 26.69
N LYS A 231 12.99 -8.19 26.60
CA LYS A 231 13.25 -9.63 26.47
C LYS A 231 13.52 -10.23 27.87
N GLN A 232 12.76 -11.24 28.24
CA GLN A 232 12.93 -12.01 29.49
C GLN A 232 12.91 -11.16 30.77
N THR A 233 12.16 -10.05 30.74
CA THR A 233 12.03 -9.17 31.93
C THR A 233 10.99 -9.66 32.93
N GLY A 234 10.07 -10.52 32.47
CA GLY A 234 8.91 -10.92 33.25
C GLY A 234 7.89 -9.79 33.45
N ILE A 235 8.03 -8.65 32.74
CA ILE A 235 7.09 -7.54 32.83
C ILE A 235 6.11 -7.66 31.68
N ILE A 236 4.84 -7.91 31.99
CA ILE A 236 3.75 -8.04 31.01
C ILE A 236 3.03 -6.70 30.91
N TRP A 237 2.95 -6.20 29.69
CA TRP A 237 2.23 -4.99 29.35
C TRP A 237 0.89 -5.34 28.72
N VAL A 238 -0.19 -5.01 29.40
CA VAL A 238 -1.56 -5.26 28.97
C VAL A 238 -2.18 -3.96 28.51
N ARG A 239 -2.64 -3.90 27.25
CA ARG A 239 -3.25 -2.71 26.66
C ARG A 239 -4.60 -3.01 26.07
N TYR A 240 -5.54 -2.12 26.30
CA TYR A 240 -6.89 -2.22 25.75
C TYR A 240 -7.36 -0.86 25.26
N ALA A 241 -7.96 -0.85 24.05
CA ALA A 241 -8.51 0.36 23.47
C ALA A 241 -10.03 0.32 23.51
N HIS A 242 -10.63 1.36 24.08
CA HIS A 242 -12.08 1.52 24.16
C HIS A 242 -12.50 2.95 23.81
N ARG A 243 -13.79 3.14 23.50
CA ARG A 243 -14.33 4.45 23.18
C ARG A 243 -14.32 5.39 24.38
N TYR A 244 -14.55 4.86 25.57
CA TYR A 244 -14.59 5.62 26.83
C TYR A 244 -13.36 5.26 27.67
N PRO A 245 -12.56 6.24 28.09
CA PRO A 245 -11.29 5.97 28.79
C PRO A 245 -11.50 5.32 30.15
N ASP A 246 -12.55 5.71 30.91
CA ASP A 246 -12.95 5.12 32.17
C ASP A 246 -13.31 3.63 32.04
N ARG A 247 -14.02 3.25 30.98
CA ARG A 247 -14.34 1.85 30.70
C ARG A 247 -13.10 1.05 30.27
N ALA A 248 -12.18 1.66 29.53
CA ALA A 248 -10.93 0.99 29.17
C ALA A 248 -10.13 0.63 30.43
N ALA A 249 -9.99 1.58 31.35
CA ALA A 249 -9.28 1.38 32.61
C ALA A 249 -10.00 0.36 33.50
N SER A 250 -11.33 0.43 33.68
CA SER A 250 -12.12 -0.53 34.46
C SER A 250 -11.93 -1.96 33.99
N ILE A 251 -12.11 -2.20 32.67
CA ILE A 251 -11.96 -3.52 32.07
C ILE A 251 -10.54 -4.08 32.31
N LEU A 252 -9.49 -3.27 32.08
CA LEU A 252 -8.12 -3.70 32.30
C LEU A 252 -7.84 -4.01 33.78
N ASN A 253 -8.32 -3.18 34.69
CA ASN A 253 -8.16 -3.41 36.11
C ASN A 253 -8.90 -4.67 36.58
N THR A 254 -10.08 -4.94 35.99
CA THR A 254 -10.84 -6.16 36.28
C THR A 254 -10.11 -7.40 35.71
N ILE A 255 -9.49 -7.29 34.50
CA ILE A 255 -8.62 -8.36 33.96
C ILE A 255 -7.44 -8.62 34.88
N ALA A 256 -6.72 -7.58 35.30
CA ALA A 256 -5.54 -7.71 36.16
C ALA A 256 -5.88 -8.32 37.50
N LYS A 257 -6.95 -7.86 38.16
CA LYS A 257 -7.43 -8.40 39.44
C LYS A 257 -7.92 -9.84 39.33
N THR A 258 -8.68 -10.16 38.28
CA THR A 258 -9.20 -11.52 38.04
C THR A 258 -8.06 -12.49 37.79
N TYR A 259 -7.10 -12.10 36.97
CA TYR A 259 -5.92 -12.91 36.67
C TYR A 259 -5.09 -13.15 37.95
N LEU A 260 -4.82 -12.09 38.74
CA LEU A 260 -4.10 -12.22 39.99
C LEU A 260 -4.80 -13.19 40.93
N ARG A 261 -6.13 -13.02 41.12
CA ARG A 261 -6.91 -13.91 42.01
C ARG A 261 -6.83 -15.36 41.53
N GLN A 262 -7.04 -15.62 40.24
CA GLN A 262 -6.98 -16.99 39.70
C GLN A 262 -5.57 -17.59 39.78
N ASN A 263 -4.51 -16.79 39.61
CA ASN A 263 -3.13 -17.26 39.76
C ASN A 263 -2.87 -17.68 41.22
N VAL A 264 -3.35 -16.90 42.19
CA VAL A 264 -3.24 -17.23 43.64
C VAL A 264 -4.06 -18.48 43.98
N GLU A 265 -5.32 -18.56 43.54
CA GLU A 265 -6.20 -19.72 43.77
C GLU A 265 -5.62 -21.02 43.19
N MET A 266 -5.09 -20.97 41.97
CA MET A 266 -4.49 -22.15 41.31
C MET A 266 -3.25 -22.64 42.03
N ARG A 267 -2.35 -21.73 42.43
CA ARG A 267 -1.14 -22.07 43.20
C ARG A 267 -1.45 -22.58 44.58
N SER A 268 -2.42 -21.97 45.26
CA SER A 268 -2.88 -22.45 46.56
C SER A 268 -3.43 -23.88 46.47
N ALA A 269 -4.24 -24.19 45.44
CA ALA A 269 -4.76 -25.53 45.22
C ALA A 269 -3.67 -26.57 44.86
N GLU A 270 -2.65 -26.15 44.08
CA GLU A 270 -1.49 -27.00 43.78
C GLU A 270 -0.64 -27.27 45.02
N ALA A 271 -0.38 -26.22 45.80
CA ALA A 271 0.34 -26.33 47.07
C ALA A 271 -0.40 -27.23 48.08
N GLU A 272 -1.74 -27.13 48.16
CA GLU A 272 -2.56 -27.97 49.03
C GLU A 272 -2.44 -29.45 48.70
N LYS A 273 -2.55 -29.83 47.43
CA LYS A 273 -2.38 -31.24 46.98
C LYS A 273 -0.98 -31.77 47.32
N THR A 274 0.05 -30.95 47.09
CA THR A 274 1.44 -31.32 47.38
C THR A 274 1.68 -31.45 48.88
N LEU A 275 1.05 -30.57 49.67
CA LEU A 275 1.10 -30.59 51.12
C LEU A 275 0.46 -31.83 51.68
N GLU A 276 -0.74 -32.21 51.24
CA GLU A 276 -1.43 -33.42 51.62
C GLU A 276 -0.59 -34.67 51.35
N PHE A 277 0.06 -34.73 50.17
CA PHE A 277 0.98 -35.82 49.84
C PHE A 277 2.20 -35.86 50.80
N LEU A 278 2.88 -34.73 51.03
CA LEU A 278 4.07 -34.70 51.87
C LEU A 278 3.72 -34.96 53.35
N GLU A 279 2.63 -34.39 53.87
CA GLU A 279 2.16 -34.65 55.22
C GLU A 279 1.78 -36.13 55.41
N GLY A 280 1.21 -36.77 54.35
CA GLY A 280 0.92 -38.21 54.37
C GLY A 280 2.20 -39.08 54.38
N GLN A 281 3.32 -38.63 53.80
CA GLN A 281 4.58 -39.36 53.76
C GLN A 281 5.47 -39.11 55.00
N LEU A 282 5.28 -37.99 55.69
CA LEU A 282 6.09 -37.54 56.80
C LEU A 282 6.17 -38.58 57.93
N PRO A 283 5.06 -39.27 58.34
CA PRO A 283 5.11 -40.31 59.39
C PRO A 283 6.00 -41.49 58.98
N ALA A 284 5.97 -41.89 57.74
CA ALA A 284 6.79 -43.01 57.21
C ALA A 284 8.28 -42.66 57.21
N VAL A 285 8.63 -41.40 56.83
CA VAL A 285 10.02 -40.92 56.88
C VAL A 285 10.49 -40.82 58.31
N LYS A 286 9.64 -40.32 59.24
CA LYS A 286 9.94 -40.24 60.63
C LYS A 286 10.16 -41.61 61.23
N ALA A 287 9.30 -42.60 60.98
CA ALA A 287 9.45 -43.99 61.44
C ALA A 287 10.77 -44.65 60.95
N LYS A 288 11.23 -44.32 59.74
CA LYS A 288 12.53 -44.76 59.24
C LYS A 288 13.69 -44.13 60.05
N LEU A 289 13.60 -42.82 60.33
CA LEU A 289 14.59 -42.14 61.18
C LEU A 289 14.63 -42.71 62.56
N ASP A 290 13.47 -42.82 63.22
CA ASP A 290 13.36 -43.40 64.54
C ASP A 290 13.89 -44.84 64.63
N SER A 291 13.63 -45.65 63.58
CA SER A 291 14.16 -47.01 63.43
C SER A 291 15.69 -47.04 63.33
N ALA A 292 16.23 -46.16 62.44
CA ALA A 292 17.68 -46.04 62.22
C ALA A 292 18.39 -45.55 63.48
N GLU A 293 17.82 -44.59 64.22
CA GLU A 293 18.33 -44.11 65.54
C GLU A 293 18.33 -45.20 66.54
N LYS A 294 17.25 -46.00 66.62
CA LYS A 294 17.12 -47.10 67.57
C LYS A 294 18.16 -48.20 67.27
N ILE A 295 18.29 -48.59 66.02
CA ILE A 295 19.30 -49.58 65.61
C ILE A 295 20.73 -49.11 66.00
N LEU A 296 21.05 -47.86 65.71
CA LEU A 296 22.33 -47.27 66.12
C LEU A 296 22.52 -47.25 67.64
N ALA A 297 21.48 -46.92 68.41
CA ALA A 297 21.52 -46.91 69.86
C ALA A 297 21.68 -48.30 70.45
N ASP A 298 20.89 -49.28 69.95
CA ASP A 298 20.97 -50.69 70.35
C ASP A 298 22.34 -51.28 70.05
N TYR A 299 22.89 -50.96 68.90
CA TYR A 299 24.24 -51.42 68.50
C TYR A 299 25.33 -50.80 69.34
N ARG A 300 25.26 -49.50 69.68
CA ARG A 300 26.19 -48.82 70.60
C ARG A 300 26.10 -49.39 72.04
N TYR A 301 24.88 -49.70 72.49
CA TYR A 301 24.69 -50.35 73.79
C TYR A 301 25.30 -51.75 73.82
N SER A 302 25.21 -52.55 72.78
CA SER A 302 25.73 -53.92 72.69
C SER A 302 27.26 -53.96 72.71
N ILE A 303 27.95 -52.94 72.22
CA ILE A 303 29.41 -52.91 72.12
C ILE A 303 30.10 -52.19 73.29
N GLY A 304 29.32 -51.53 74.17
CA GLY A 304 29.88 -50.67 75.22
C GLY A 304 30.55 -49.43 74.62
N SER A 305 30.15 -48.27 75.01
CA SER A 305 30.57 -46.93 74.53
C SER A 305 31.85 -46.86 73.75
N VAL A 306 31.77 -47.02 72.41
CA VAL A 306 32.90 -46.82 71.50
C VAL A 306 33.00 -45.34 71.18
N ASP A 307 33.96 -44.68 71.77
CA ASP A 307 34.31 -43.31 71.50
C ASP A 307 35.02 -43.29 70.13
N MET A 308 34.36 -42.72 69.11
CA MET A 308 34.95 -42.60 67.81
C MET A 308 36.11 -41.62 67.83
N THR A 309 37.33 -42.09 67.54
CA THR A 309 38.46 -41.21 67.41
C THR A 309 38.19 -40.14 66.27
N GLY A 310 38.72 -38.91 66.48
CA GLY A 310 38.49 -37.79 65.55
C GLY A 310 38.83 -38.15 64.12
N GLU A 311 39.76 -39.05 63.85
CA GLU A 311 40.11 -39.57 62.52
C GLU A 311 39.00 -40.35 61.85
N THR A 312 38.28 -41.22 62.56
CA THR A 312 37.16 -42.02 62.07
C THR A 312 35.99 -41.10 61.65
N LYS A 313 35.70 -40.05 62.47
CA LYS A 313 34.70 -39.07 62.18
C LYS A 313 35.07 -38.26 60.93
N ALA A 314 36.31 -37.82 60.78
CA ALA A 314 36.79 -37.09 59.62
C ALA A 314 36.72 -37.92 58.32
N HIS A 315 37.00 -39.26 58.42
CA HIS A 315 36.84 -40.17 57.30
C HIS A 315 35.39 -40.31 56.82
N LEU A 316 34.45 -40.47 57.73
CA LEU A 316 33.00 -40.57 57.45
C LEU A 316 32.42 -39.26 56.87
N ASP A 317 32.80 -38.11 57.45
CA ASP A 317 32.39 -36.82 56.94
C ASP A 317 32.89 -36.60 55.49
N LYS A 318 34.10 -37.03 55.21
CA LYS A 318 34.68 -36.96 53.87
C LYS A 318 34.02 -37.92 52.87
N GLU A 319 33.71 -39.16 53.31
CA GLU A 319 32.96 -40.15 52.53
C GLU A 319 31.57 -39.60 52.16
N GLY A 320 30.82 -39.07 53.13
CA GLY A 320 29.53 -38.45 52.89
C GLY A 320 29.60 -37.22 51.96
N GLN A 321 30.67 -36.42 52.07
CA GLN A 321 30.89 -35.31 51.11
C GLN A 321 31.11 -35.81 49.67
N LEU A 322 31.94 -36.81 49.47
CA LEU A 322 32.22 -37.39 48.15
C LEU A 322 30.98 -38.05 47.55
N GLN A 323 30.20 -38.77 48.36
CA GLN A 323 28.94 -39.37 47.89
C GLN A 323 27.92 -38.31 47.44
N ARG A 324 27.77 -37.20 48.19
CA ARG A 324 26.87 -36.07 47.83
C ARG A 324 27.33 -35.43 46.51
N GLN A 325 28.65 -35.22 46.33
CA GLN A 325 29.20 -34.67 45.09
C GLN A 325 28.98 -35.61 43.89
N ILE A 326 29.15 -36.92 44.07
CA ILE A 326 28.87 -37.91 43.03
C ILE A 326 27.41 -37.91 42.66
N MET A 327 26.49 -37.82 43.63
CA MET A 327 25.06 -37.80 43.39
C MET A 327 24.64 -36.49 42.65
N GLN A 328 25.24 -35.38 43.01
CA GLN A 328 25.02 -34.11 42.34
C GLN A 328 25.48 -34.18 40.89
N LEU A 329 26.68 -34.70 40.63
CA LEU A 329 27.20 -34.89 39.27
C LEU A 329 26.37 -35.91 38.47
N GLU A 330 25.77 -36.91 39.10
CA GLU A 330 24.86 -37.86 38.44
C GLU A 330 23.55 -37.14 38.00
N GLN A 331 23.01 -36.28 38.84
CA GLN A 331 21.84 -35.43 38.48
C GLN A 331 22.17 -34.47 37.34
N GLU A 332 23.36 -33.85 37.37
CA GLU A 332 23.84 -32.99 36.28
C GLU A 332 24.06 -33.78 35.01
N ARG A 333 24.63 -35.01 35.08
CA ARG A 333 24.77 -35.91 33.94
C ARG A 333 23.42 -36.28 33.31
N GLN A 334 22.46 -36.65 34.14
CA GLN A 334 21.10 -36.99 33.70
C GLN A 334 20.38 -35.81 33.07
N ALA A 335 20.56 -34.59 33.58
CA ALA A 335 20.05 -33.38 33.00
C ALA A 335 20.72 -33.09 31.63
N ALA A 336 22.03 -33.29 31.57
CA ALA A 336 22.78 -33.11 30.27
C ALA A 336 22.41 -34.15 29.24
N LEU A 337 22.17 -35.43 29.59
CA LEU A 337 21.74 -36.49 28.68
C LEU A 337 20.33 -36.28 28.09
N ARG A 338 19.50 -35.44 28.69
CA ARG A 338 18.23 -35.03 28.09
C ARG A 338 18.43 -34.12 26.88
N LEU A 339 19.56 -33.41 26.81
CA LEU A 339 19.86 -32.40 25.79
C LEU A 339 20.95 -32.82 24.82
N PHE A 340 21.88 -33.73 25.25
CA PHE A 340 23.06 -34.13 24.50
C PHE A 340 23.22 -35.64 24.51
N LYS A 341 23.89 -36.21 23.46
CA LYS A 341 24.30 -37.61 23.41
C LYS A 341 25.49 -37.85 24.33
N GLU A 342 25.73 -39.11 24.73
CA GLU A 342 26.81 -39.49 25.63
C GLU A 342 28.23 -39.10 25.17
N GLU A 343 28.41 -38.94 23.88
CA GLU A 343 29.68 -38.55 23.24
C GLU A 343 29.99 -37.05 23.32
N HIS A 344 29.06 -36.25 23.76
CA HIS A 344 29.23 -34.81 23.81
C HIS A 344 30.28 -34.37 24.86
N PRO A 345 31.21 -33.41 24.52
CA PRO A 345 32.28 -32.97 25.41
C PRO A 345 31.86 -32.63 26.85
N ASN A 346 30.72 -31.99 27.01
CA ASN A 346 30.19 -31.63 28.34
C ASN A 346 29.79 -32.84 29.18
N VAL A 347 29.13 -33.84 28.55
CA VAL A 347 28.80 -35.12 29.23
C VAL A 347 30.06 -35.88 29.60
N GLN A 348 31.04 -35.95 28.69
CA GLN A 348 32.33 -36.57 28.92
C GLN A 348 33.13 -35.91 30.08
N THR A 349 33.03 -34.58 30.21
CA THR A 349 33.66 -33.84 31.31
C THR A 349 33.03 -34.23 32.67
N ILE A 350 31.68 -34.27 32.74
CA ILE A 350 30.98 -34.70 33.96
C ILE A 350 31.34 -36.17 34.34
N VAL A 351 31.36 -37.05 33.32
CA VAL A 351 31.73 -38.45 33.51
C VAL A 351 33.19 -38.61 34.05
N LYS A 352 34.11 -37.79 33.53
CA LYS A 352 35.52 -37.78 34.00
C LYS A 352 35.59 -37.26 35.47
N GLN A 353 34.87 -36.22 35.80
CA GLN A 353 34.83 -35.71 37.18
C GLN A 353 34.21 -36.73 38.13
N GLN A 354 33.10 -37.36 37.71
CA GLN A 354 32.45 -38.42 38.50
C GLN A 354 33.37 -39.63 38.68
N SER A 355 34.09 -40.05 37.64
CA SER A 355 35.06 -41.17 37.74
C SER A 355 36.20 -40.87 38.71
N LYS A 356 36.69 -39.61 38.71
CA LYS A 356 37.74 -39.17 39.66
C LYS A 356 37.23 -39.22 41.13
N LEU A 357 36.04 -38.69 41.38
CA LEU A 357 35.47 -38.76 42.73
C LEU A 357 35.14 -40.17 43.18
N ARG A 358 34.68 -41.04 42.28
CA ARG A 358 34.52 -42.51 42.55
C ARG A 358 35.84 -43.20 42.90
N ALA A 359 36.92 -42.82 42.21
CA ALA A 359 38.26 -43.37 42.51
C ALA A 359 38.73 -42.89 43.90
N GLU A 360 38.52 -41.60 44.26
CA GLU A 360 38.82 -41.08 45.59
C GLU A 360 37.98 -41.78 46.66
N LEU A 361 36.68 -41.98 46.43
CA LEU A 361 35.79 -42.72 47.33
C LEU A 361 36.24 -44.15 47.51
N ALA A 362 36.63 -44.84 46.43
CA ALA A 362 37.16 -46.23 46.47
C ALA A 362 38.49 -46.32 47.27
N GLN A 363 39.33 -45.28 47.15
CA GLN A 363 40.56 -45.20 47.93
C GLN A 363 40.27 -44.98 49.44
N LEU A 364 39.30 -44.09 49.75
CA LEU A 364 38.85 -43.82 51.09
C LEU A 364 38.24 -45.08 51.72
N LYS A 365 37.41 -45.86 51.02
CA LYS A 365 36.85 -47.15 51.45
C LYS A 365 37.91 -48.20 51.73
N ARG A 366 38.93 -48.33 50.84
CA ARG A 366 40.07 -49.21 51.11
C ARG A 366 40.84 -48.85 52.39
N ASN A 367 40.92 -47.57 52.73
CA ASN A 367 41.53 -47.14 53.99
C ASN A 367 40.63 -47.46 55.16
N ALA A 368 39.30 -47.39 55.02
CA ALA A 368 38.32 -47.76 56.04
C ALA A 368 38.25 -49.25 56.29
N GLU A 369 38.53 -50.13 55.29
CA GLU A 369 38.64 -51.62 55.46
C GLU A 369 39.72 -52.04 56.43
N LYS A 370 40.66 -51.17 56.74
CA LYS A 370 41.69 -51.39 57.77
C LYS A 370 41.22 -51.06 59.18
N MET A 371 40.02 -50.54 59.38
CA MET A 371 39.43 -50.23 60.64
C MET A 371 38.76 -51.45 61.30
N PRO A 372 38.63 -51.55 62.61
CA PRO A 372 37.89 -52.60 63.30
C PRO A 372 36.45 -52.68 62.82
N LEU A 373 35.93 -53.90 62.55
CA LEU A 373 34.58 -54.14 61.99
C LEU A 373 33.46 -53.42 62.81
N THR A 374 33.64 -53.30 64.09
CA THR A 374 32.71 -52.59 64.98
C THR A 374 32.65 -51.09 64.71
N GLN A 375 33.76 -50.45 64.36
CA GLN A 375 33.79 -49.03 64.02
C GLN A 375 33.19 -48.76 62.60
N GLN A 376 33.38 -49.67 61.67
CA GLN A 376 32.78 -49.58 60.29
C GLN A 376 31.25 -49.63 60.38
N GLU A 377 30.69 -50.54 61.22
CA GLU A 377 29.23 -50.69 61.36
C GLU A 377 28.58 -49.50 62.12
N VAL A 378 29.24 -48.96 63.14
CA VAL A 378 28.77 -47.71 63.78
C VAL A 378 28.76 -46.55 62.79
N GLY A 379 29.81 -46.43 61.93
CA GLY A 379 29.88 -45.42 60.93
C GLY A 379 28.74 -45.50 59.89
N ARG A 380 28.48 -46.71 59.39
CA ARG A 380 27.38 -46.99 58.42
C ARG A 380 26.01 -46.61 59.02
N LEU A 381 25.77 -47.05 60.28
CA LEU A 381 24.50 -46.71 61.00
C LEU A 381 24.36 -45.20 61.23
N GLN A 382 25.48 -44.51 61.58
CA GLN A 382 25.46 -43.05 61.69
C GLN A 382 25.16 -42.33 60.38
N GLU A 383 25.73 -42.80 59.30
CA GLU A 383 25.43 -42.26 57.94
C GLU A 383 23.97 -42.47 57.61
N GLU A 384 23.40 -43.66 57.90
CA GLU A 384 21.98 -43.96 57.65
C GLU A 384 21.07 -43.02 58.47
N VAL A 385 21.36 -42.74 59.74
CA VAL A 385 20.67 -41.76 60.63
C VAL A 385 20.83 -40.37 60.04
N ALA A 386 22.04 -39.94 59.64
CA ALA A 386 22.29 -38.62 59.08
C ALA A 386 21.49 -38.37 57.77
N VAL A 387 21.45 -39.34 56.87
CA VAL A 387 20.70 -39.28 55.60
C VAL A 387 19.18 -39.20 55.90
N ASN A 388 18.66 -40.07 56.77
CA ASN A 388 17.24 -40.05 57.13
C ASN A 388 16.84 -38.75 57.84
N ASN A 389 17.68 -38.18 58.67
CA ASN A 389 17.48 -36.91 59.35
C ASN A 389 17.49 -35.73 58.36
N GLU A 390 18.42 -35.75 57.37
CA GLU A 390 18.43 -34.74 56.29
C GLU A 390 17.16 -34.80 55.45
N VAL A 391 16.70 -35.99 55.05
CA VAL A 391 15.44 -36.18 54.31
C VAL A 391 14.26 -35.66 55.11
N TYR A 392 14.17 -36.01 56.41
CA TYR A 392 13.10 -35.55 57.28
C TYR A 392 13.10 -34.04 57.45
N THR A 393 14.26 -33.42 57.67
CA THR A 393 14.39 -31.96 57.84
C THR A 393 14.06 -31.22 56.53
N ASN A 394 14.53 -31.72 55.38
CA ASN A 394 14.20 -31.14 54.06
C ASN A 394 12.71 -31.25 53.81
N MET A 395 12.06 -32.37 54.17
CA MET A 395 10.63 -32.56 54.02
C MET A 395 9.84 -31.56 54.88
N LEU A 396 10.23 -31.36 56.14
CA LEU A 396 9.63 -30.35 57.03
C LEU A 396 9.77 -28.92 56.45
N ASN A 397 10.94 -28.58 55.94
CA ASN A 397 11.19 -27.29 55.34
C ASN A 397 10.28 -27.06 54.10
N ASN A 398 10.15 -28.08 53.25
CA ASN A 398 9.25 -28.03 52.11
C ASN A 398 7.77 -27.87 52.51
N ILE A 399 7.33 -28.62 53.55
CA ILE A 399 5.98 -28.49 54.14
C ILE A 399 5.75 -27.08 54.65
N GLN A 400 6.70 -26.48 55.36
CA GLN A 400 6.57 -25.09 55.84
C GLN A 400 6.47 -24.09 54.69
N GLN A 401 7.31 -24.22 53.66
CA GLN A 401 7.25 -23.36 52.47
C GLN A 401 5.90 -23.48 51.74
N LEU A 402 5.39 -24.71 51.55
CA LEU A 402 4.11 -24.95 50.91
C LEU A 402 2.93 -24.43 51.74
N ARG A 403 3.01 -24.48 53.08
CA ARG A 403 1.99 -23.88 53.96
C ARG A 403 1.86 -22.38 53.78
N VAL A 404 2.99 -21.67 53.57
CA VAL A 404 3.01 -20.23 53.27
C VAL A 404 2.36 -19.98 51.91
N VAL A 405 2.68 -20.79 50.87
CA VAL A 405 2.09 -20.67 49.55
C VAL A 405 0.57 -20.95 49.56
N ARG A 406 0.12 -21.99 50.33
CA ARG A 406 -1.30 -22.31 50.54
C ARG A 406 -2.07 -21.17 51.19
N ALA A 407 -1.46 -20.46 52.13
CA ALA A 407 -2.05 -19.31 52.79
C ALA A 407 -2.28 -18.11 51.83
N GLY A 408 -1.84 -18.20 50.57
CA GLY A 408 -2.06 -17.18 49.54
C GLY A 408 -1.20 -15.92 49.71
N GLU A 409 -0.21 -15.94 50.61
CA GLU A 409 0.62 -14.75 50.85
C GLU A 409 1.72 -14.53 49.80
N VAL A 410 2.02 -15.53 48.96
CA VAL A 410 3.10 -15.45 47.98
C VAL A 410 2.59 -15.80 46.57
N GLY A 411 2.02 -14.83 45.89
CA GLY A 411 1.73 -14.93 44.46
C GLY A 411 3.00 -14.78 43.58
N ASN A 412 3.03 -15.46 42.47
CA ASN A 412 4.10 -15.28 41.44
C ASN A 412 3.93 -14.01 40.61
N VAL A 413 2.77 -13.41 40.66
CA VAL A 413 2.38 -12.23 39.87
C VAL A 413 2.01 -11.10 40.83
N ARG A 414 2.45 -9.89 40.50
CA ARG A 414 1.99 -8.67 41.14
C ARG A 414 1.56 -7.63 40.12
N ILE A 415 0.58 -6.83 40.45
CA ILE A 415 0.23 -5.65 39.66
C ILE A 415 1.24 -4.55 40.03
N VAL A 416 1.97 -4.06 39.03
CA VAL A 416 2.92 -2.95 39.18
C VAL A 416 2.17 -1.64 39.04
N ASP A 417 1.42 -1.49 37.92
CA ASP A 417 0.63 -0.31 37.66
C ASP A 417 -0.80 -0.70 37.28
N PHE A 418 -1.75 -0.05 37.93
CA PHE A 418 -3.16 -0.13 37.56
C PHE A 418 -3.43 0.76 36.37
N ALA A 419 -4.35 0.31 35.47
CA ALA A 419 -4.80 1.08 34.37
C ALA A 419 -5.48 2.37 34.82
N GLN A 420 -5.08 3.49 34.23
CA GLN A 420 -5.68 4.80 34.44
C GLN A 420 -6.49 5.21 33.21
N ALA A 421 -7.50 6.06 33.40
CA ALA A 421 -8.28 6.62 32.33
C ALA A 421 -7.47 7.71 31.61
N GLU A 422 -6.75 7.32 30.57
CA GLU A 422 -5.99 8.27 29.76
C GLU A 422 -6.93 9.08 28.87
N GLN A 423 -6.85 10.41 28.95
CA GLN A 423 -7.70 11.32 28.17
C GLN A 423 -7.13 11.57 26.76
N SER A 424 -5.90 11.18 26.50
CA SER A 424 -5.30 11.36 25.17
C SER A 424 -5.85 10.34 24.17
N GLN A 425 -6.34 10.86 23.02
CA GLN A 425 -6.86 10.02 21.96
C GLN A 425 -5.72 9.25 21.27
N SER A 426 -5.75 7.92 21.32
CA SER A 426 -4.71 7.08 20.70
C SER A 426 -5.01 6.68 19.25
N LYS A 427 -6.29 6.57 18.89
CA LYS A 427 -6.75 6.21 17.54
C LYS A 427 -8.01 7.01 17.16
N PRO A 428 -8.22 7.35 15.85
CA PRO A 428 -7.26 7.21 14.77
C PRO A 428 -6.11 8.22 14.86
N ASN A 429 -4.92 7.82 14.44
CA ASN A 429 -3.80 8.74 14.33
C ASN A 429 -4.01 9.60 13.07
N LYS A 430 -4.55 10.82 13.25
CA LYS A 430 -4.91 11.75 12.18
C LYS A 430 -3.73 12.06 11.25
N SER A 431 -2.55 12.24 11.83
CA SER A 431 -1.34 12.52 11.07
C SER A 431 -0.96 11.37 10.13
N ARG A 432 -1.04 10.12 10.61
CA ARG A 432 -0.74 8.94 9.76
C ARG A 432 -1.75 8.77 8.62
N ILE A 433 -3.05 9.01 8.88
CA ILE A 433 -4.08 8.93 7.84
C ILE A 433 -3.83 10.01 6.78
N MET A 434 -3.55 11.25 7.18
CA MET A 434 -3.26 12.33 6.26
C MET A 434 -2.00 12.07 5.43
N MET A 435 -0.94 11.56 6.07
CA MET A 435 0.29 11.18 5.37
C MET A 435 0.05 10.05 4.35
N ALA A 436 -0.68 9.01 4.74
CA ALA A 436 -1.04 7.91 3.84
C ALA A 436 -1.90 8.39 2.67
N SER A 437 -2.88 9.27 2.92
CA SER A 437 -3.72 9.86 1.88
C SER A 437 -2.92 10.73 0.91
N PHE A 438 -1.95 11.50 1.41
CA PHE A 438 -1.04 12.30 0.58
C PHE A 438 -0.22 11.40 -0.37
N VAL A 439 0.40 10.36 0.18
CA VAL A 439 1.22 9.42 -0.63
C VAL A 439 0.38 8.70 -1.67
N LEU A 440 -0.81 8.21 -1.29
CA LEU A 440 -1.72 7.56 -2.23
C LEU A 440 -2.20 8.51 -3.33
N GLY A 441 -2.56 9.75 -2.96
CA GLY A 441 -2.94 10.78 -3.93
C GLY A 441 -1.85 11.08 -4.94
N LEU A 442 -0.59 11.15 -4.49
CA LEU A 442 0.57 11.36 -5.34
C LEU A 442 0.79 10.18 -6.30
N ILE A 443 0.74 8.95 -5.79
CA ILE A 443 0.90 7.73 -6.62
C ILE A 443 -0.20 7.65 -7.69
N PHE A 444 -1.46 7.83 -7.32
CA PHE A 444 -2.58 7.79 -8.27
C PHE A 444 -2.52 8.94 -9.27
N GLY A 445 -2.13 10.14 -8.85
CA GLY A 445 -1.94 11.28 -9.74
C GLY A 445 -0.87 11.04 -10.79
N VAL A 446 0.30 10.53 -10.39
CA VAL A 446 1.38 10.17 -11.29
C VAL A 446 0.97 9.05 -12.25
N LEU A 447 0.37 7.99 -11.73
CA LEU A 447 -0.10 6.86 -12.54
C LEU A 447 -1.13 7.31 -13.58
N PHE A 448 -2.07 8.17 -13.20
CA PHE A 448 -3.07 8.71 -14.12
C PHE A 448 -2.45 9.54 -15.23
N VAL A 449 -1.45 10.38 -14.94
CA VAL A 449 -0.75 11.18 -15.95
C VAL A 449 0.01 10.28 -16.91
N LEU A 450 0.67 9.22 -16.42
CA LEU A 450 1.37 8.25 -17.26
C LEU A 450 0.40 7.48 -18.17
N LEU A 451 -0.71 7.00 -17.63
CA LEU A 451 -1.76 6.34 -18.41
C LEU A 451 -2.34 7.28 -19.48
N MET A 452 -2.65 8.53 -19.10
CA MET A 452 -3.14 9.53 -20.05
C MET A 452 -2.12 9.82 -21.17
N HIS A 453 -0.82 9.72 -20.87
CA HIS A 453 0.23 9.88 -21.86
C HIS A 453 0.30 8.68 -22.81
N MET A 454 0.14 7.46 -22.33
CA MET A 454 0.13 6.24 -23.15
C MET A 454 -1.03 6.21 -24.15
N PHE A 455 -2.17 6.82 -23.81
CA PHE A 455 -3.32 6.90 -24.73
C PHE A 455 -3.21 8.01 -25.80
N LYS A 456 -2.18 8.88 -25.74
CA LYS A 456 -1.93 9.91 -26.75
C LYS A 456 -0.90 9.44 -27.78
N ASN A 457 -1.26 8.48 -28.61
CA ASN A 457 -0.39 7.88 -29.62
C ASN A 457 -0.29 8.71 -30.90
N GLY A 458 0.02 10.01 -30.85
CA GLY A 458 0.28 10.81 -32.04
C GLY A 458 1.75 10.78 -32.46
N VAL A 459 2.03 10.52 -33.74
CA VAL A 459 3.39 10.48 -34.29
C VAL A 459 4.05 11.84 -34.21
N LYS A 460 5.26 11.90 -33.65
CA LYS A 460 6.06 13.13 -33.46
C LYS A 460 7.38 13.11 -34.26
N SER A 461 7.85 11.95 -34.68
CA SER A 461 9.11 11.76 -35.33
C SER A 461 8.95 11.82 -36.87
N ALA A 462 9.65 12.75 -37.54
CA ALA A 462 9.70 12.81 -38.98
C ALA A 462 10.38 11.58 -39.58
N SER A 463 11.50 11.13 -39.03
CA SER A 463 12.23 9.96 -39.46
C SER A 463 11.42 8.66 -39.38
N GLU A 464 10.52 8.57 -38.39
CA GLU A 464 9.58 7.45 -38.26
C GLU A 464 8.54 7.48 -39.40
N ILE A 465 8.00 8.68 -39.71
CA ILE A 465 7.05 8.86 -40.80
C ILE A 465 7.71 8.49 -42.14
N GLU A 466 8.90 9.01 -42.43
CA GLU A 466 9.65 8.73 -43.65
C GLU A 466 9.93 7.24 -43.85
N ARG A 467 10.38 6.58 -42.78
CA ARG A 467 10.68 5.14 -42.82
C ARG A 467 9.44 4.30 -43.10
N GLU A 468 8.31 4.65 -42.51
CA GLU A 468 7.10 3.85 -42.53
C GLU A 468 6.20 4.14 -43.77
N THR A 469 6.29 5.34 -44.32
CA THR A 469 5.47 5.75 -45.47
C THR A 469 6.23 5.76 -46.79
N GLY A 470 7.57 5.82 -46.76
CA GLY A 470 8.43 6.00 -47.91
C GLY A 470 8.39 7.41 -48.50
N LEU A 471 7.68 8.37 -47.87
CA LEU A 471 7.59 9.76 -48.34
C LEU A 471 8.48 10.65 -47.47
N SER A 472 9.23 11.55 -48.11
CA SER A 472 10.10 12.47 -47.41
C SER A 472 9.31 13.60 -46.73
N VAL A 473 9.77 14.01 -45.54
CA VAL A 473 9.24 15.16 -44.78
C VAL A 473 10.01 16.42 -45.20
N PHE A 474 9.40 17.27 -46.04
CA PHE A 474 10.07 18.44 -46.62
C PHE A 474 10.19 19.60 -45.67
N ALA A 475 9.25 19.76 -44.75
CA ALA A 475 9.32 20.83 -43.75
C ALA A 475 8.61 20.45 -42.44
N LYS A 476 9.15 20.99 -41.33
CA LYS A 476 8.52 21.01 -39.99
C LYS A 476 8.18 22.46 -39.67
N ILE A 477 6.90 22.80 -39.71
CA ILE A 477 6.43 24.15 -39.44
C ILE A 477 6.10 24.26 -37.95
N PRO A 478 6.87 25.07 -37.19
CA PRO A 478 6.64 25.21 -35.75
C PRO A 478 5.38 26.03 -35.46
N GLN A 479 4.80 25.81 -34.26
CA GLN A 479 3.72 26.66 -33.81
C GLN A 479 4.25 28.07 -33.53
N SER A 480 3.66 29.11 -34.15
CA SER A 480 4.06 30.48 -33.92
C SER A 480 3.83 30.92 -32.45
N SER A 481 4.80 31.63 -31.88
CA SER A 481 4.69 32.22 -30.55
C SER A 481 3.80 33.46 -30.52
N ASN A 482 3.48 34.01 -31.69
CA ASN A 482 2.71 35.26 -31.77
C ASN A 482 1.25 35.04 -31.36
N ARG A 483 0.79 35.73 -30.31
CA ARG A 483 -0.58 35.63 -29.77
C ARG A 483 -1.64 36.01 -30.82
N LEU A 484 -1.28 36.82 -31.78
CA LEU A 484 -2.17 37.26 -32.89
C LEU A 484 -2.58 36.10 -33.77
N LEU A 485 -1.78 35.02 -33.89
CA LEU A 485 -2.06 33.85 -34.72
C LEU A 485 -2.87 32.75 -34.02
N ARG A 486 -3.08 32.84 -32.72
CA ARG A 486 -3.94 31.89 -31.96
C ARG A 486 -5.43 32.03 -32.28
N GLY A 487 -5.84 33.12 -32.96
CA GLY A 487 -7.23 33.32 -33.39
C GLY A 487 -7.38 33.03 -34.87
N HIS A 488 -8.42 32.31 -35.26
CA HIS A 488 -8.81 32.02 -36.66
C HIS A 488 -9.04 33.26 -37.52
N ARG A 489 -8.82 34.47 -37.00
CA ARG A 489 -9.15 35.76 -37.67
C ARG A 489 -8.27 36.11 -38.87
N HIS A 490 -6.99 35.66 -38.90
CA HIS A 490 -6.07 36.04 -40.01
C HIS A 490 -6.37 35.31 -41.33
N LEU A 491 -6.87 34.08 -41.29
CA LEU A 491 -7.29 33.36 -42.49
C LEU A 491 -8.53 33.99 -43.15
N HIS A 492 -9.36 34.68 -42.40
CA HIS A 492 -10.56 35.36 -42.93
C HIS A 492 -10.25 36.60 -43.76
N HIS A 493 -9.04 37.17 -43.67
CA HIS A 493 -8.64 38.33 -44.48
C HIS A 493 -7.78 37.97 -45.69
N GLY A 494 -7.42 36.67 -45.87
CA GLY A 494 -6.66 36.20 -47.05
C GLY A 494 -5.24 36.76 -47.15
N GLN A 495 -4.65 37.24 -46.05
CA GLN A 495 -3.30 37.78 -46.02
C GLN A 495 -2.31 36.71 -45.57
N PRO A 496 -1.23 36.46 -46.37
CA PRO A 496 -0.20 35.48 -46.02
C PRO A 496 0.64 35.95 -44.85
N PHE A 497 0.91 35.04 -43.91
CA PHE A 497 1.75 35.34 -42.73
C PHE A 497 3.20 35.63 -43.09
N VAL A 498 3.74 34.88 -44.07
CA VAL A 498 5.15 34.99 -44.51
C VAL A 498 5.52 36.37 -45.04
N LEU A 499 4.52 37.16 -45.49
CA LEU A 499 4.73 38.52 -46.00
C LEU A 499 4.65 39.59 -44.90
N GLN A 500 4.20 39.25 -43.71
CA GLN A 500 4.04 40.21 -42.60
C GLN A 500 5.20 40.18 -41.57
N GLU A 501 5.80 39.04 -41.35
CA GLU A 501 6.84 38.84 -40.32
C GLU A 501 7.96 37.93 -40.88
N CYS A 502 9.03 38.52 -41.46
CA CYS A 502 10.10 37.74 -42.09
C CYS A 502 11.08 37.03 -41.18
N ASP A 503 11.10 37.35 -39.86
CA ASP A 503 12.12 36.85 -38.92
C ASP A 503 11.65 35.69 -38.03
N ASP A 504 10.48 35.09 -38.25
CA ASP A 504 10.00 33.96 -37.47
C ASP A 504 10.46 32.62 -38.06
N ALA A 505 10.74 31.64 -37.20
CA ALA A 505 11.07 30.25 -37.61
C ALA A 505 10.03 29.61 -38.52
N VAL A 506 8.79 30.11 -38.54
CA VAL A 506 7.73 29.72 -39.46
C VAL A 506 8.07 30.13 -40.88
N CYS A 507 8.54 31.38 -41.10
CA CYS A 507 8.91 31.89 -42.43
C CYS A 507 10.08 31.10 -43.00
N GLU A 508 11.07 30.78 -42.17
CA GLU A 508 12.21 29.98 -42.60
C GLU A 508 11.80 28.54 -42.95
N SER A 509 10.81 27.97 -42.28
CA SER A 509 10.26 26.66 -42.60
C SER A 509 9.58 26.67 -44.00
N PHE A 510 8.93 27.76 -44.39
CA PHE A 510 8.35 27.90 -45.73
C PHE A 510 9.40 28.11 -46.82
N ARG A 511 10.51 28.86 -46.53
CA ARG A 511 11.66 28.97 -47.44
C ARG A 511 12.33 27.61 -47.68
N ALA A 512 12.51 26.83 -46.57
CA ALA A 512 13.04 25.47 -46.69
C ALA A 512 12.10 24.56 -47.51
N LEU A 513 10.78 24.66 -47.33
CA LEU A 513 9.78 23.91 -48.09
C LEU A 513 9.84 24.30 -49.59
N GLN A 514 9.94 25.60 -49.90
CA GLN A 514 10.13 26.10 -51.26
C GLN A 514 11.40 25.52 -51.90
N THR A 515 12.51 25.55 -51.20
CA THR A 515 13.79 25.03 -51.68
C THR A 515 13.66 23.52 -51.98
N ALA A 516 13.10 22.73 -51.04
CA ALA A 516 12.90 21.31 -51.24
C ALA A 516 12.01 21.00 -52.46
N LEU A 517 10.91 21.74 -52.65
CA LEU A 517 10.02 21.58 -53.78
C LEU A 517 10.70 21.92 -55.11
N ASN A 518 11.47 23.01 -55.19
CA ASN A 518 12.18 23.39 -56.39
C ASN A 518 13.24 22.36 -56.81
N PHE A 519 13.90 21.67 -55.88
CA PHE A 519 14.90 20.64 -56.20
C PHE A 519 14.28 19.29 -56.58
N LEU A 520 13.14 18.95 -56.02
CA LEU A 520 12.56 17.60 -56.12
C LEU A 520 11.44 17.50 -57.16
N MET A 521 10.95 18.63 -57.66
CA MET A 521 9.99 18.66 -58.77
C MET A 521 10.72 18.53 -60.13
N PRO A 522 10.49 17.46 -60.92
CA PRO A 522 11.18 17.27 -62.26
C PRO A 522 10.89 18.38 -63.26
N LYS A 523 9.76 19.04 -63.14
CA LYS A 523 9.37 20.20 -63.96
C LYS A 523 8.75 21.24 -63.02
N PRO A 524 9.52 22.14 -62.40
CA PRO A 524 8.98 23.12 -61.48
C PRO A 524 8.12 24.22 -62.12
N GLU A 525 8.21 24.35 -63.49
CA GLU A 525 7.40 25.31 -64.27
C GLU A 525 6.12 24.64 -64.75
N HIS A 526 5.02 25.38 -64.68
CA HIS A 526 3.67 24.97 -65.12
C HIS A 526 3.10 23.73 -64.33
N SER A 527 3.54 23.51 -63.10
CA SER A 527 3.12 22.37 -62.29
C SER A 527 1.93 22.68 -61.39
N VAL A 528 1.17 21.65 -61.08
CA VAL A 528 0.04 21.70 -60.13
C VAL A 528 0.37 20.92 -58.88
N ILE A 529 0.36 21.58 -57.71
CA ILE A 529 0.54 20.98 -56.40
C ILE A 529 -0.82 20.87 -55.67
N LEU A 530 -1.16 19.68 -55.25
CA LEU A 530 -2.33 19.42 -54.42
C LEU A 530 -1.95 19.41 -52.97
N VAL A 531 -2.52 20.30 -52.18
CA VAL A 531 -2.31 20.33 -50.72
C VAL A 531 -3.48 19.66 -50.03
N MET A 532 -3.18 18.58 -49.34
CA MET A 532 -4.16 17.75 -48.67
C MET A 532 -3.78 17.48 -47.21
N GLY A 533 -4.72 17.09 -46.40
CA GLY A 533 -4.47 16.71 -44.99
C GLY A 533 -5.53 15.76 -44.48
N LEU A 534 -5.16 14.96 -43.50
CA LEU A 534 -5.99 13.86 -43.02
C LEU A 534 -7.25 14.37 -42.29
N ILE A 535 -7.08 15.33 -41.38
CA ILE A 535 -8.14 15.82 -40.49
C ILE A 535 -8.39 17.32 -40.67
N PRO A 536 -9.58 17.83 -40.25
CA PRO A 536 -9.80 19.26 -40.08
C PRO A 536 -8.83 19.89 -39.09
N GLY A 537 -8.36 21.09 -39.37
CA GLY A 537 -7.45 21.82 -38.49
C GLY A 537 -5.97 21.35 -38.58
N ALA A 538 -5.58 20.49 -39.53
CA ALA A 538 -4.18 20.18 -39.79
C ALA A 538 -3.37 21.39 -40.30
N GLY A 539 -4.07 22.45 -40.75
CA GLY A 539 -3.44 23.68 -41.25
C GLY A 539 -3.19 23.69 -42.73
N LYS A 540 -3.92 22.90 -43.53
CA LYS A 540 -3.81 22.86 -45.01
C LYS A 540 -3.82 24.23 -45.64
N SER A 541 -4.93 24.98 -45.48
CA SER A 541 -5.12 26.31 -46.08
C SER A 541 -4.06 27.32 -45.59
N PHE A 542 -3.56 27.17 -44.34
CA PHE A 542 -2.42 27.95 -43.86
C PHE A 542 -1.15 27.62 -44.63
N VAL A 543 -0.89 26.31 -44.84
CA VAL A 543 0.29 25.87 -45.63
C VAL A 543 0.14 26.28 -47.09
N SER A 544 -1.03 26.07 -47.70
CA SER A 544 -1.30 26.43 -49.11
C SER A 544 -1.09 27.93 -49.38
N LEU A 545 -1.68 28.80 -48.53
CA LEU A 545 -1.58 30.25 -48.70
C LEU A 545 -0.13 30.77 -48.50
N ASN A 546 0.55 30.29 -47.46
CA ASN A 546 1.91 30.76 -47.17
C ASN A 546 2.94 30.18 -48.16
N LEU A 547 2.77 28.93 -48.62
CA LEU A 547 3.57 28.39 -49.72
C LEU A 547 3.39 29.15 -51.01
N ALA A 548 2.13 29.47 -51.38
CA ALA A 548 1.84 30.27 -52.58
C ALA A 548 2.49 31.66 -52.50
N ALA A 549 2.40 32.32 -51.35
CA ALA A 549 3.02 33.62 -51.13
C ALA A 549 4.56 33.55 -51.17
N THR A 550 5.17 32.52 -50.59
CA THR A 550 6.63 32.31 -50.62
C THR A 550 7.12 32.07 -52.06
N MET A 551 6.39 31.28 -52.86
CA MET A 551 6.73 31.04 -54.26
C MET A 551 6.54 32.29 -55.13
N ALA A 552 5.49 33.07 -54.86
CA ALA A 552 5.24 34.35 -55.57
C ALA A 552 6.33 35.40 -55.27
N ALA A 553 6.77 35.48 -53.99
CA ALA A 553 7.85 36.36 -53.59
C ALA A 553 9.19 36.02 -54.27
N SER A 554 9.37 34.81 -54.78
CA SER A 554 10.54 34.41 -55.60
C SER A 554 10.42 34.74 -57.07
N GLY A 555 9.39 35.48 -57.47
CA GLY A 555 9.17 35.95 -58.84
C GLY A 555 8.33 35.00 -59.75
N LYS A 556 7.81 33.88 -59.23
CA LYS A 556 6.93 32.98 -59.98
C LYS A 556 5.49 33.49 -59.98
N LYS A 557 4.79 33.37 -61.10
CA LYS A 557 3.34 33.59 -61.16
C LYS A 557 2.61 32.42 -60.62
N VAL A 558 2.02 32.58 -59.41
CA VAL A 558 1.39 31.50 -58.68
C VAL A 558 -0.12 31.70 -58.58
N LEU A 559 -0.87 30.66 -58.96
CA LEU A 559 -2.32 30.62 -58.74
C LEU A 559 -2.62 29.70 -57.53
N LEU A 560 -3.31 30.24 -56.53
CA LEU A 560 -3.86 29.49 -55.40
C LEU A 560 -5.37 29.30 -55.64
N ILE A 561 -5.81 28.05 -55.70
CA ILE A 561 -7.21 27.66 -55.86
C ILE A 561 -7.72 27.06 -54.55
N ASP A 562 -8.77 27.65 -53.97
CA ASP A 562 -9.50 27.05 -52.86
C ASP A 562 -10.52 26.05 -53.40
N ALA A 563 -10.23 24.76 -53.29
CA ALA A 563 -11.12 23.69 -53.71
C ALA A 563 -11.99 23.15 -52.56
N ASP A 564 -11.90 23.71 -51.34
CA ASP A 564 -12.84 23.41 -50.25
C ASP A 564 -14.16 24.17 -50.40
N MET A 565 -14.95 23.78 -51.41
CA MET A 565 -16.24 24.41 -51.74
C MET A 565 -17.27 24.28 -50.57
N ARG A 566 -16.97 23.54 -49.55
CA ARG A 566 -17.84 23.36 -48.36
C ARG A 566 -17.59 24.41 -47.29
N ARG A 567 -16.33 24.77 -47.07
CA ARG A 567 -15.93 25.74 -46.07
C ARG A 567 -15.46 27.06 -46.59
N GLY A 568 -14.74 27.04 -47.72
CA GLY A 568 -14.26 28.23 -48.42
C GLY A 568 -13.49 29.17 -47.48
N VAL A 569 -12.29 28.76 -47.07
CA VAL A 569 -11.52 29.50 -46.06
C VAL A 569 -10.70 30.63 -46.67
N ILE A 570 -10.32 30.50 -47.94
CA ILE A 570 -9.46 31.47 -48.63
C ILE A 570 -10.34 32.50 -49.33
N HIS A 571 -10.33 33.73 -48.88
CA HIS A 571 -11.12 34.80 -49.46
C HIS A 571 -10.29 35.66 -50.41
N SER A 572 -10.65 35.66 -51.71
CA SER A 572 -9.99 36.51 -52.74
C SER A 572 -10.60 37.91 -52.76
N GLY A 573 -11.85 38.09 -52.36
CA GLY A 573 -12.62 39.33 -52.57
C GLY A 573 -13.31 39.33 -53.93
N CYS A 574 -13.16 38.28 -54.75
CA CYS A 574 -13.87 38.15 -56.00
C CYS A 574 -15.30 37.66 -55.83
N LYS A 575 -16.19 38.09 -56.71
CA LYS A 575 -17.61 37.68 -56.78
C LYS A 575 -17.75 36.23 -57.24
N PHE A 576 -16.89 35.79 -58.15
CA PHE A 576 -16.87 34.46 -58.72
C PHE A 576 -15.76 33.64 -58.13
N GLY A 577 -15.90 32.31 -58.14
CA GLY A 577 -14.90 31.38 -57.60
C GLY A 577 -14.85 30.08 -58.38
N LEU A 578 -14.16 29.06 -57.83
CA LEU A 578 -13.98 27.75 -58.48
C LEU A 578 -15.32 27.13 -58.92
N ALA A 579 -16.34 27.16 -58.05
CA ALA A 579 -17.65 26.59 -58.36
C ALA A 579 -18.29 27.26 -59.58
N ASP A 580 -18.14 28.58 -59.71
CA ASP A 580 -18.71 29.35 -60.83
C ASP A 580 -17.98 29.02 -62.17
N VAL A 581 -16.68 28.82 -62.12
CA VAL A 581 -15.88 28.41 -63.28
C VAL A 581 -16.23 26.97 -63.70
N LEU A 582 -16.39 26.05 -62.81
CA LEU A 582 -16.77 24.66 -63.04
C LEU A 582 -18.19 24.55 -63.65
N LEU A 583 -19.07 25.50 -63.30
CA LEU A 583 -20.41 25.63 -63.87
C LEU A 583 -20.44 26.35 -65.23
N GLY A 584 -19.31 26.88 -65.72
CA GLY A 584 -19.25 27.70 -66.94
C GLY A 584 -19.85 29.10 -66.79
N LEU A 585 -20.07 29.57 -65.54
CA LEU A 585 -20.65 30.90 -65.27
C LEU A 585 -19.57 32.00 -65.18
N ALA A 586 -18.32 31.62 -65.09
CA ALA A 586 -17.16 32.50 -65.02
C ALA A 586 -15.95 31.88 -65.77
N THR A 587 -15.02 32.72 -66.22
CA THR A 587 -13.74 32.30 -66.75
C THR A 587 -12.64 32.33 -65.73
N LEU A 588 -11.50 31.67 -65.98
CA LEU A 588 -10.33 31.70 -65.07
C LEU A 588 -9.97 33.14 -64.71
N ASP A 589 -9.92 34.06 -65.67
CA ASP A 589 -9.53 35.46 -65.44
C ASP A 589 -10.54 36.23 -64.60
N THR A 590 -11.84 35.99 -64.78
CA THR A 590 -12.89 36.69 -63.96
C THR A 590 -13.05 36.16 -62.57
N ALA A 591 -12.63 34.94 -62.27
CA ALA A 591 -12.71 34.31 -60.96
C ALA A 591 -11.41 34.46 -60.17
N THR A 592 -10.36 35.05 -60.71
CA THR A 592 -9.04 35.17 -60.11
C THR A 592 -8.72 36.63 -59.78
N VAL A 593 -8.13 36.88 -58.63
CA VAL A 593 -7.70 38.22 -58.16
C VAL A 593 -6.24 38.19 -57.75
N SER A 594 -5.48 39.19 -58.29
CA SER A 594 -4.10 39.43 -57.80
C SER A 594 -4.13 39.97 -56.38
N LYS A 595 -3.30 39.43 -55.52
CA LYS A 595 -3.28 39.77 -54.07
C LYS A 595 -2.00 40.47 -53.61
N HIS A 596 -0.85 40.24 -54.28
CA HIS A 596 0.42 40.82 -53.85
C HIS A 596 1.43 40.89 -54.99
N GLU A 597 2.00 42.08 -55.22
CA GLU A 597 3.05 42.35 -56.21
C GLU A 597 2.85 41.71 -57.61
N ASP A 598 1.58 41.60 -58.05
CA ASP A 598 1.14 41.03 -59.32
C ASP A 598 1.57 39.56 -59.61
N ASN A 599 2.18 38.85 -58.65
CA ASN A 599 2.61 37.45 -58.83
C ASN A 599 1.78 36.42 -58.05
N LEU A 600 0.99 36.80 -57.05
CA LEU A 600 0.09 35.90 -56.32
C LEU A 600 -1.36 36.11 -56.76
N PHE A 601 -1.91 35.10 -57.36
CA PHE A 601 -3.30 35.09 -57.83
C PHE A 601 -4.10 34.10 -56.98
N VAL A 602 -5.31 34.51 -56.57
CA VAL A 602 -6.16 33.69 -55.70
C VAL A 602 -7.54 33.54 -56.28
N MET A 603 -7.99 32.29 -56.40
CA MET A 603 -9.35 31.91 -56.75
C MET A 603 -10.01 31.32 -55.51
N ASN A 604 -11.09 31.94 -55.04
CA ASN A 604 -11.87 31.40 -53.90
C ASN A 604 -12.71 30.20 -54.34
N ALA A 605 -13.30 29.48 -53.35
CA ALA A 605 -14.11 28.29 -53.61
C ALA A 605 -15.42 28.57 -54.38
N GLY A 606 -15.94 29.80 -54.33
CA GLY A 606 -17.26 30.14 -54.85
C GLY A 606 -18.40 29.64 -53.96
N LYS A 607 -19.64 29.84 -54.42
CA LYS A 607 -20.85 29.36 -53.75
C LYS A 607 -21.69 28.52 -54.71
N THR A 608 -21.97 27.28 -54.33
CA THR A 608 -22.80 26.37 -55.14
C THR A 608 -23.87 25.70 -54.26
N LYS A 609 -25.00 25.36 -54.91
CA LYS A 609 -26.03 24.49 -54.34
C LYS A 609 -25.84 23.01 -54.70
N LEU A 610 -24.97 22.72 -55.66
CA LEU A 610 -24.64 21.36 -56.10
C LEU A 610 -23.59 20.75 -55.15
N ALA A 611 -23.57 19.44 -55.08
CA ALA A 611 -22.53 18.74 -54.33
C ALA A 611 -21.16 18.96 -55.01
N ALA A 612 -20.12 19.29 -54.25
CA ALA A 612 -18.77 19.55 -54.77
C ALA A 612 -18.23 18.38 -55.62
N CYS A 613 -18.51 17.14 -55.21
CA CYS A 613 -18.11 15.94 -55.93
C CYS A 613 -18.75 15.82 -57.35
N GLU A 614 -19.94 16.38 -57.58
CA GLU A 614 -20.59 16.39 -58.88
C GLU A 614 -19.88 17.35 -59.83
N LEU A 615 -19.49 18.53 -59.37
CA LEU A 615 -18.75 19.51 -60.12
C LEU A 615 -17.32 19.04 -60.47
N LEU A 616 -16.67 18.30 -59.57
CA LEU A 616 -15.30 17.81 -59.73
C LEU A 616 -15.20 16.54 -60.60
N ARG A 617 -16.28 15.80 -60.76
CA ARG A 617 -16.30 14.54 -61.55
C ARG A 617 -16.26 14.76 -63.06
N GLY A 618 -16.58 15.95 -63.55
CA GLY A 618 -16.57 16.26 -64.96
C GLY A 618 -15.22 16.75 -65.45
N ASP A 619 -15.09 16.91 -66.82
CA ASP A 619 -13.88 17.41 -67.43
C ASP A 619 -13.58 18.90 -67.18
N ALA A 620 -14.47 19.58 -66.43
CA ALA A 620 -14.33 21.02 -66.20
C ALA A 620 -13.09 21.36 -65.38
N MET A 621 -12.78 20.53 -64.34
CA MET A 621 -11.59 20.73 -63.48
C MET A 621 -10.30 20.47 -64.25
N ASP A 622 -10.26 19.44 -65.18
CA ASP A 622 -9.12 19.16 -66.01
C ASP A 622 -8.87 20.30 -67.01
N LYS A 623 -9.94 20.83 -67.66
CA LYS A 623 -9.86 22.00 -68.59
C LYS A 623 -9.34 23.23 -67.81
N LEU A 624 -9.85 23.52 -66.65
CA LEU A 624 -9.39 24.62 -65.76
C LEU A 624 -7.91 24.50 -65.43
N LEU A 625 -7.45 23.33 -64.99
CA LEU A 625 -6.05 23.11 -64.62
C LEU A 625 -5.13 23.17 -65.86
N LYS A 626 -5.57 22.73 -67.05
CA LYS A 626 -4.83 22.88 -68.28
C LYS A 626 -4.68 24.34 -68.74
N GLU A 627 -5.75 25.14 -68.60
CA GLU A 627 -5.71 26.57 -68.86
C GLU A 627 -4.82 27.30 -67.83
N ALA A 628 -4.94 26.96 -66.54
CA ALA A 628 -4.13 27.53 -65.51
C ALA A 628 -2.62 27.25 -65.65
N ARG A 629 -2.22 26.06 -66.16
CA ARG A 629 -0.83 25.71 -66.50
C ARG A 629 -0.23 26.58 -67.58
N GLN A 630 -1.05 27.08 -68.54
CA GLN A 630 -0.58 27.93 -69.63
C GLN A 630 -0.33 29.37 -69.14
N LYS A 631 -1.01 29.83 -68.09
CA LYS A 631 -0.98 31.21 -67.62
C LYS A 631 -0.10 31.45 -66.38
N TYR A 632 0.09 30.40 -65.61
CA TYR A 632 0.81 30.45 -64.28
C TYR A 632 1.99 29.49 -64.31
N ASP A 633 3.06 29.86 -63.55
CA ASP A 633 4.23 29.03 -63.45
C ASP A 633 3.98 27.91 -62.39
N LEU A 634 3.08 28.16 -61.43
CA LEU A 634 2.71 27.20 -60.41
C LEU A 634 1.24 27.36 -60.04
N VAL A 635 0.54 26.24 -59.93
CA VAL A 635 -0.84 26.19 -59.42
C VAL A 635 -0.83 25.39 -58.10
N ILE A 636 -1.38 25.95 -57.04
CA ILE A 636 -1.55 25.28 -55.74
C ILE A 636 -3.05 25.11 -55.50
N VAL A 637 -3.48 23.88 -55.24
CA VAL A 637 -4.88 23.53 -54.99
C VAL A 637 -5.03 23.13 -53.53
N ASP A 638 -5.73 23.97 -52.75
CA ASP A 638 -6.10 23.67 -51.37
C ASP A 638 -7.38 22.83 -51.34
N THR A 639 -7.39 21.73 -50.58
CA THR A 639 -8.50 20.78 -50.62
C THR A 639 -9.14 20.55 -49.24
N PRO A 640 -10.38 20.03 -49.20
CA PRO A 640 -10.98 19.59 -47.93
C PRO A 640 -10.24 18.40 -47.31
N PRO A 641 -10.49 18.09 -46.02
CA PRO A 641 -9.84 16.96 -45.33
C PRO A 641 -10.17 15.61 -45.96
N LEU A 642 -9.16 14.77 -46.24
CA LEU A 642 -9.30 13.46 -46.87
C LEU A 642 -10.22 12.49 -46.08
N ASN A 643 -10.22 12.57 -44.75
CA ASN A 643 -11.02 11.64 -43.93
C ASN A 643 -12.52 11.98 -43.91
N LEU A 644 -12.92 13.13 -44.45
CA LEU A 644 -14.31 13.56 -44.42
C LEU A 644 -15.03 13.46 -45.76
N VAL A 645 -14.30 13.65 -46.86
CA VAL A 645 -14.90 13.74 -48.17
C VAL A 645 -13.98 13.18 -49.27
N THR A 646 -14.58 12.73 -50.37
CA THR A 646 -13.88 12.15 -51.53
C THR A 646 -13.47 13.19 -52.60
N ASP A 647 -13.80 14.46 -52.39
CA ASP A 647 -13.54 15.55 -53.33
C ASP A 647 -12.07 15.66 -53.73
N THR A 648 -11.17 15.47 -52.73
CA THR A 648 -9.72 15.48 -52.92
C THR A 648 -9.24 14.33 -53.84
N GLU A 649 -9.85 13.15 -53.70
CA GLU A 649 -9.50 11.96 -54.50
C GLU A 649 -9.81 12.15 -55.99
N LEU A 650 -10.84 12.94 -56.33
CA LEU A 650 -11.19 13.25 -57.71
C LEU A 650 -10.17 14.20 -58.37
N ILE A 651 -9.49 15.04 -57.57
CA ILE A 651 -8.50 15.99 -58.07
C ILE A 651 -7.10 15.34 -58.15
N CYS A 652 -6.79 14.33 -57.36
CA CYS A 652 -5.48 13.67 -57.28
C CYS A 652 -4.91 13.23 -58.64
N PRO A 653 -5.68 12.65 -59.61
CA PRO A 653 -5.13 12.24 -60.91
C PRO A 653 -4.72 13.42 -61.80
N LEU A 654 -5.28 14.62 -61.58
CA LEU A 654 -5.11 15.81 -62.44
C LEU A 654 -3.90 16.66 -62.10
N VAL A 655 -3.22 16.35 -60.99
CA VAL A 655 -2.11 17.15 -60.44
C VAL A 655 -0.76 16.47 -60.65
N ASP A 656 0.34 17.20 -60.46
CA ASP A 656 1.70 16.69 -60.65
C ASP A 656 2.33 16.24 -59.34
N TYR A 657 1.96 16.90 -58.23
CA TYR A 657 2.50 16.66 -56.90
C TYR A 657 1.43 16.66 -55.81
N SER A 658 1.64 15.81 -54.84
CA SER A 658 0.79 15.71 -53.64
C SER A 658 1.56 16.13 -52.38
N LEU A 659 1.04 17.12 -51.65
CA LEU A 659 1.64 17.61 -50.41
C LEU A 659 0.70 17.26 -49.24
N TYR A 660 1.14 16.32 -48.40
CA TYR A 660 0.38 15.86 -47.24
C TYR A 660 0.71 16.72 -46.00
N VAL A 661 -0.27 17.45 -45.49
CA VAL A 661 -0.13 18.25 -44.29
C VAL A 661 -0.58 17.47 -43.07
N LEU A 662 0.35 17.12 -42.21
CA LEU A 662 0.13 16.39 -40.95
C LEU A 662 0.18 17.33 -39.77
N HIS A 663 -0.73 17.15 -38.83
CA HIS A 663 -0.66 17.84 -37.55
C HIS A 663 0.24 17.07 -36.59
N TYR A 664 1.30 17.69 -36.09
CA TYR A 664 2.24 17.10 -35.13
C TYR A 664 1.55 16.50 -33.93
N GLY A 665 1.83 15.24 -33.63
CA GLY A 665 1.35 14.56 -32.43
C GLY A 665 -0.16 14.29 -32.36
N ARG A 666 -0.90 14.41 -33.49
CA ARG A 666 -2.36 14.14 -33.54
C ARG A 666 -2.76 12.92 -34.36
N HIS A 667 -1.91 12.49 -35.28
CA HIS A 667 -2.20 11.35 -36.13
C HIS A 667 -1.46 10.10 -35.64
N SER A 668 -2.13 8.96 -35.66
CA SER A 668 -1.44 7.68 -35.48
C SER A 668 -0.69 7.31 -36.77
N MET A 669 0.35 6.47 -36.66
CA MET A 669 1.08 5.99 -37.84
C MET A 669 0.17 5.21 -38.80
N GLU A 670 -0.77 4.47 -38.21
CA GLU A 670 -1.73 3.66 -38.95
C GLU A 670 -2.67 4.53 -39.81
N GLU A 671 -3.24 5.61 -39.25
CA GLU A 671 -4.04 6.58 -39.99
C GLU A 671 -3.26 7.25 -41.13
N ILE A 672 -1.98 7.59 -40.92
CA ILE A 672 -1.13 8.19 -41.93
C ILE A 672 -0.91 7.21 -43.08
N LYS A 673 -0.55 5.97 -42.81
CA LYS A 673 -0.34 4.92 -43.81
C LYS A 673 -1.60 4.65 -44.62
N GLU A 674 -2.71 4.41 -43.94
CA GLU A 674 -4.00 4.12 -44.59
C GLU A 674 -4.40 5.25 -45.54
N THR A 675 -4.22 6.51 -45.11
CA THR A 675 -4.56 7.67 -45.96
C THR A 675 -3.65 7.78 -47.15
N ILE A 676 -2.35 7.59 -47.00
CA ILE A 676 -1.40 7.65 -48.13
C ILE A 676 -1.67 6.51 -49.13
N GLU A 677 -1.90 5.29 -48.64
CA GLU A 677 -2.26 4.14 -49.47
C GLU A 677 -3.59 4.36 -50.23
N ARG A 678 -4.57 4.99 -49.53
CA ARG A 678 -5.83 5.34 -50.18
C ARG A 678 -5.64 6.30 -51.35
N VAL A 679 -4.82 7.36 -51.18
CA VAL A 679 -4.52 8.32 -52.26
C VAL A 679 -3.73 7.66 -53.40
N LYS A 680 -2.77 6.79 -53.08
CA LYS A 680 -1.99 6.04 -54.09
C LYS A 680 -2.85 5.16 -54.99
N ARG A 681 -4.03 4.73 -54.59
CA ARG A 681 -4.97 3.99 -55.46
C ARG A 681 -5.55 4.84 -56.59
N TYR A 682 -5.59 6.16 -56.40
CA TYR A 682 -6.13 7.10 -57.44
C TYR A 682 -5.03 7.81 -58.21
N SER A 683 -3.81 7.91 -57.68
CA SER A 683 -2.71 8.62 -58.33
C SER A 683 -1.35 8.13 -57.83
N ASP A 684 -0.48 7.72 -58.75
CA ASP A 684 0.93 7.36 -58.52
C ASP A 684 1.88 8.57 -58.54
N LYS A 685 1.35 9.77 -58.44
CA LYS A 685 2.15 10.99 -58.51
C LYS A 685 3.04 11.12 -57.25
N PRO A 686 4.24 11.73 -57.42
CA PRO A 686 5.14 11.93 -56.31
C PRO A 686 4.49 12.77 -55.21
N GLY A 687 4.74 12.37 -53.96
CA GLY A 687 4.20 13.06 -52.80
C GLY A 687 5.26 13.37 -51.73
N ALA A 688 5.02 14.40 -50.95
CA ALA A 688 5.83 14.78 -49.83
C ALA A 688 4.97 15.14 -48.60
N ILE A 689 5.58 15.16 -47.46
CA ILE A 689 4.90 15.43 -46.18
C ILE A 689 5.39 16.76 -45.61
N VAL A 690 4.45 17.53 -45.06
CA VAL A 690 4.72 18.72 -44.25
C VAL A 690 4.12 18.49 -42.88
N MET A 691 4.96 18.52 -41.85
CA MET A 691 4.51 18.47 -40.44
C MET A 691 4.21 19.88 -39.97
N ASN A 692 2.98 20.15 -39.58
CA ASN A 692 2.55 21.45 -39.09
C ASN A 692 2.24 21.40 -37.56
N HIS A 693 2.23 22.53 -36.92
CA HIS A 693 2.07 22.65 -35.46
C HIS A 693 3.17 21.92 -34.65
N CYS A 694 4.39 21.86 -35.18
CA CYS A 694 5.50 21.24 -34.47
C CYS A 694 5.83 22.02 -33.18
N GLU A 695 6.18 21.29 -32.13
CA GLU A 695 6.70 21.89 -30.92
C GLU A 695 8.07 22.51 -31.20
N ARG A 696 8.35 23.71 -30.64
CA ARG A 696 9.69 24.32 -30.74
C ARG A 696 10.64 23.52 -29.87
N GLU A 697 11.63 22.86 -30.47
CA GLU A 697 12.71 22.22 -29.74
C GLU A 697 13.64 23.32 -29.18
N PRO A 698 13.78 23.45 -27.87
CA PRO A 698 14.76 24.37 -27.28
C PRO A 698 16.17 23.87 -27.67
N GLY A 699 16.88 24.61 -28.53
CA GLY A 699 18.30 24.39 -28.76
C GLY A 699 18.70 23.83 -30.15
N ARG A 700 17.78 23.49 -31.08
CA ARG A 700 18.16 22.88 -32.37
C ARG A 700 18.12 23.80 -33.59
N TYR A 701 17.54 24.99 -33.46
CA TYR A 701 17.58 26.07 -34.47
C TYR A 701 17.84 27.42 -33.80
N GLY A 702 19.06 27.57 -33.26
CA GLY A 702 19.55 28.82 -32.72
C GLY A 702 20.08 29.77 -33.83
N TYR A 703 19.24 30.20 -34.77
CA TYR A 703 19.58 31.35 -35.64
C TYR A 703 19.18 32.70 -35.01
N GLY A 704 18.50 32.67 -33.83
CA GLY A 704 18.06 33.90 -33.13
C GLY A 704 19.14 34.66 -32.37
N ASP A 705 20.34 34.12 -32.22
CA ASP A 705 21.39 34.72 -31.41
C ASP A 705 22.53 35.39 -32.20
N TYR A 706 22.52 35.25 -33.53
CA TYR A 706 23.50 35.92 -34.41
C TYR A 706 23.17 37.40 -34.68
N GLY A 707 21.95 37.86 -34.39
CA GLY A 707 21.52 39.25 -34.65
C GLY A 707 21.70 40.26 -33.49
N LYS A 708 22.11 39.82 -32.28
CA LYS A 708 22.33 40.74 -31.13
C LYS A 708 23.78 40.91 -30.70
N GLY A 709 24.72 40.58 -31.58
CA GLY A 709 26.13 40.83 -31.40
C GLY A 709 26.56 42.17 -31.99
N ARG A 710 26.60 43.22 -31.17
CA ARG A 710 27.48 44.42 -31.27
C ARG A 710 28.03 44.79 -32.64
N TYR A 711 27.31 45.60 -33.40
CA TYR A 711 27.91 46.67 -34.18
C TYR A 711 27.13 47.95 -33.88
N GLY A 712 27.64 48.71 -32.94
CA GLY A 712 27.18 50.03 -32.57
C GLY A 712 28.27 50.76 -31.81
N LYS A 713 29.20 51.24 -32.53
CA LYS A 713 29.87 52.52 -32.32
C LYS A 713 30.20 53.09 -33.67
#